data_4d4e0079d4ece803fc864caaecc0b188
#
_entry.id   4d4e0079d4ece803fc864caaecc0b188
#
_cell.length_a   1.000
_cell.length_b   1.000
_cell.length_c   1.000
_cell.angle_alpha   90.00
_cell.angle_beta   90.00
_cell.angle_gamma   90.00
#
_symmetry.space_group_name_H-M   'P 1'
#
loop_
_entity.id
_entity.type
_entity.pdbx_description
1 polymer ?
#
loop_
_entity_poly.entity_id
_entity_poly.type
_entity_poly.pdbx_seq_one_letter_code
_entity_poly.pdbx_strand_id
1 'polypeptide(L)'
;MKEIVESYFQRRSLVNHQLMSYNDTILGGEGRISRMEKIVRNIRVGTDEPVEEIPGGKDAGGAIKLDVLEKEIYVRLKGLRLGNPTIREANGAEHPATPMECRIRKLTYFSPIYMDFIIYRDDIPPEPGQTHGSIEESSVHIGNLPIMVRSARCNLHPDHIAGSQESPRKLSPHTSSDDAEYHETLLRKFGEDPMDPGGYFIINGTERVLISMEDLAPNRVTVEKNKKYAHETEVAKIFSQKDGVRKPLNVEKRRDGMLMVKIPSAGTAAIPVVLLMRALGMQNDREIFAAIAGPVEAMKYTVANLNDVKDNEEYGVETSEEAVAWLEKKFAHGQQKEYRESRIQNMLDKELLPHLGSLPEAREKKAIFLGRIVRQVLEMAITNRDPNDKDHYANKRVRLAGDLIEDLFRVSLQQLARDLKYQLERHHNRKRDLKINACLRPDVLTSKIMHALATGNWVGGRSGVSQLLDRTTYLAALSHMRRVTSPLVRSQPHFEARDLHPTHWGRLCPNETPEGQNCGLVKNAAQMIDVSEEVNEIEVKELLKEAGVDDSPAGWADGSRIHVNGDIFGLHKRPNKLVAQFKRRRRQGRIRPEVSIRHDSENKDVFINTDRGRILRPLLVLDEGSLVLSKRTLDGLRAGELSFNDLVNTGVVEWIDAEEEEDLLVAPRPFDLPEFSPKHSRPINPEHVEWMNLGDLENKKEAHLRACLLYTSDAADE
;
A
#
# COMPACT_ATOMS: atom_id res chain seq x y z
N MET A 1 -1.30 -23.63 -24.10
CA MET A 1 -0.36 -22.68 -23.46
C MET A 1 -0.36 -21.35 -24.22
N LYS A 2 -0.05 -21.38 -25.52
CA LYS A 2 -0.06 -20.20 -26.39
C LYS A 2 -1.37 -19.39 -26.27
N GLU A 3 -2.49 -20.06 -26.28
CA GLU A 3 -3.83 -19.47 -26.19
C GLU A 3 -4.05 -18.65 -24.89
N ILE A 4 -3.48 -19.11 -23.77
CA ILE A 4 -3.60 -18.42 -22.49
C ILE A 4 -2.75 -17.16 -22.49
N VAL A 5 -1.52 -17.26 -23.01
CA VAL A 5 -0.61 -16.11 -23.14
C VAL A 5 -1.20 -15.06 -24.08
N GLU A 6 -1.70 -15.50 -25.26
CA GLU A 6 -2.38 -14.60 -26.20
C GLU A 6 -3.59 -13.92 -25.56
N SER A 7 -4.43 -14.67 -24.85
CA SER A 7 -5.59 -14.13 -24.13
C SER A 7 -5.20 -13.12 -23.04
N TYR A 8 -4.05 -13.31 -22.37
CA TYR A 8 -3.53 -12.34 -21.40
C TYR A 8 -3.22 -11.01 -22.08
N PHE A 9 -2.45 -11.02 -23.19
CA PHE A 9 -2.02 -9.81 -23.86
C PHE A 9 -3.08 -9.17 -24.77
N GLN A 10 -4.14 -9.87 -25.16
CA GLN A 10 -5.23 -9.29 -25.93
C GLN A 10 -5.91 -8.09 -25.24
N ARG A 11 -6.01 -8.12 -23.91
CA ARG A 11 -6.73 -7.11 -23.12
C ARG A 11 -5.84 -6.34 -22.15
N ARG A 12 -4.58 -6.71 -22.01
CA ARG A 12 -3.64 -6.12 -21.06
C ARG A 12 -2.43 -5.55 -21.79
N SER A 13 -2.24 -4.26 -21.65
CA SER A 13 -1.00 -3.61 -22.06
C SER A 13 0.16 -4.06 -21.15
N LEU A 14 1.37 -4.08 -21.68
CA LEU A 14 2.59 -4.36 -20.92
C LEU A 14 2.80 -3.38 -19.74
N VAL A 15 2.20 -2.20 -19.80
CA VAL A 15 2.23 -1.16 -18.75
C VAL A 15 0.95 -1.12 -17.91
N ASN A 16 0.12 -2.17 -17.99
CA ASN A 16 -1.19 -2.22 -17.34
C ASN A 16 -1.11 -1.96 -15.82
N HIS A 17 -0.09 -2.47 -15.13
CA HIS A 17 0.14 -2.24 -13.71
C HIS A 17 0.21 -0.74 -13.34
N GLN A 18 0.86 0.09 -14.19
CA GLN A 18 0.92 1.54 -13.98
C GLN A 18 -0.42 2.21 -14.23
N LEU A 19 -1.10 1.83 -15.32
CA LEU A 19 -2.42 2.37 -15.70
C LEU A 19 -3.47 2.04 -14.63
N MET A 20 -3.54 0.78 -14.17
CA MET A 20 -4.48 0.35 -13.15
C MET A 20 -4.25 1.05 -11.82
N SER A 21 -3.00 1.13 -11.36
CA SER A 21 -2.65 1.86 -10.14
C SER A 21 -3.04 3.34 -10.20
N TYR A 22 -2.80 3.99 -11.32
CA TYR A 22 -3.20 5.38 -11.52
C TYR A 22 -4.72 5.55 -11.56
N ASN A 23 -5.43 4.68 -12.29
CA ASN A 23 -6.88 4.69 -12.38
C ASN A 23 -7.55 4.46 -11.01
N ASP A 24 -7.06 3.51 -10.21
CA ASP A 24 -7.56 3.28 -8.86
C ASP A 24 -7.37 4.51 -7.95
N THR A 25 -6.29 5.26 -8.15
CA THR A 25 -6.03 6.49 -7.39
C THR A 25 -7.03 7.59 -7.71
N ILE A 26 -7.38 7.80 -8.99
CA ILE A 26 -8.21 8.92 -9.44
C ILE A 26 -9.71 8.61 -9.49
N LEU A 27 -10.09 7.38 -9.84
CA LEU A 27 -11.48 6.95 -10.02
C LEU A 27 -11.98 6.02 -8.92
N GLY A 28 -11.06 5.31 -8.28
CA GLY A 28 -11.39 4.16 -7.45
C GLY A 28 -11.65 2.89 -8.27
N GLY A 29 -11.67 1.73 -7.60
CA GLY A 29 -12.06 0.45 -8.21
C GLY A 29 -13.57 0.20 -8.12
N GLU A 30 -14.04 -0.93 -8.65
CA GLU A 30 -15.44 -1.33 -8.56
C GLU A 30 -15.96 -1.29 -7.12
N GLY A 31 -16.98 -0.43 -6.87
CA GLY A 31 -17.58 -0.24 -5.56
C GLY A 31 -16.70 0.46 -4.52
N ARG A 32 -15.54 1.01 -4.91
CA ARG A 32 -14.62 1.70 -4.01
C ARG A 32 -14.50 3.18 -4.34
N ILE A 33 -14.45 3.99 -3.28
CA ILE A 33 -14.17 5.43 -3.36
C ILE A 33 -12.72 5.61 -3.82
N SER A 34 -12.45 6.62 -4.67
CA SER A 34 -11.09 6.92 -5.11
C SER A 34 -10.15 7.22 -3.95
N ARG A 35 -8.85 6.89 -4.11
CA ARG A 35 -7.87 7.15 -3.05
C ARG A 35 -7.71 8.64 -2.78
N MET A 36 -7.83 9.48 -3.80
CA MET A 36 -7.83 10.94 -3.64
C MET A 36 -9.01 11.41 -2.78
N GLU A 37 -10.19 10.85 -2.97
CA GLU A 37 -11.37 11.18 -2.16
C GLU A 37 -11.22 10.69 -0.71
N LYS A 38 -10.60 9.51 -0.47
CA LYS A 38 -10.25 9.06 0.88
C LYS A 38 -9.32 10.07 1.59
N ILE A 39 -8.35 10.63 0.87
CA ILE A 39 -7.47 11.68 1.43
C ILE A 39 -8.27 12.91 1.82
N VAL A 40 -9.18 13.36 0.95
CA VAL A 40 -10.04 14.53 1.23
C VAL A 40 -10.88 14.29 2.48
N ARG A 41 -11.46 13.10 2.63
CA ARG A 41 -12.28 12.75 3.82
C ARG A 41 -11.48 12.72 5.11
N ASN A 42 -10.19 12.36 5.04
CA ASN A 42 -9.35 12.17 6.22
C ASN A 42 -8.54 13.41 6.62
N ILE A 43 -8.57 14.48 5.82
CA ILE A 43 -7.78 15.69 6.09
C ILE A 43 -8.34 16.44 7.30
N ARG A 44 -7.45 16.86 8.21
CA ARG A 44 -7.77 17.65 9.40
C ARG A 44 -6.74 18.77 9.53
N VAL A 45 -7.22 19.99 9.71
CA VAL A 45 -6.36 21.15 9.90
C VAL A 45 -6.96 22.05 10.99
N GLY A 46 -6.20 22.27 12.06
CA GLY A 46 -6.62 23.12 13.18
C GLY A 46 -7.62 22.48 14.15
N THR A 47 -7.91 21.18 14.01
CA THR A 47 -8.75 20.43 14.95
C THR A 47 -8.25 18.99 15.06
N ASP A 48 -8.30 18.48 16.28
CA ASP A 48 -8.04 17.07 16.62
C ASP A 48 -9.34 16.34 17.03
N GLU A 49 -10.48 17.04 16.96
CA GLU A 49 -11.79 16.54 17.36
C GLU A 49 -12.20 15.32 16.51
N PRO A 50 -12.93 14.36 17.09
CA PRO A 50 -13.53 13.24 16.34
C PRO A 50 -14.45 13.77 15.23
N VAL A 51 -14.47 13.07 14.10
CA VAL A 51 -15.28 13.46 12.93
C VAL A 51 -16.75 13.61 13.27
N GLU A 52 -17.22 12.82 14.23
CA GLU A 52 -18.62 12.75 14.70
C GLU A 52 -19.05 13.99 15.47
N GLU A 53 -18.11 14.63 16.15
CA GLU A 53 -18.34 15.83 16.96
C GLU A 53 -18.28 17.13 16.14
N ILE A 54 -17.64 17.08 14.95
CA ILE A 54 -17.54 18.25 14.09
C ILE A 54 -18.86 18.45 13.31
N PRO A 55 -19.33 19.69 13.14
CA PRO A 55 -20.53 20.00 12.37
C PRO A 55 -20.57 19.29 11.02
N GLY A 56 -21.70 18.64 10.69
CA GLY A 56 -21.88 17.86 9.48
C GLY A 56 -21.60 16.35 9.61
N GLY A 57 -21.04 15.87 10.71
CA GLY A 57 -20.84 14.44 11.00
C GLY A 57 -19.90 13.73 10.04
N LYS A 58 -19.99 12.39 9.98
CA LYS A 58 -19.09 11.52 9.16
C LYS A 58 -19.17 11.79 7.66
N ASP A 59 -20.33 12.16 7.15
CA ASP A 59 -20.60 12.27 5.71
C ASP A 59 -20.07 13.57 5.09
N ALA A 60 -19.72 14.55 5.91
CA ALA A 60 -19.29 15.86 5.43
C ALA A 60 -17.81 15.99 5.01
N GLY A 61 -17.05 14.90 5.05
CA GLY A 61 -15.68 14.89 4.55
C GLY A 61 -14.62 15.47 5.48
N GLY A 62 -13.53 16.02 4.93
CA GLY A 62 -12.42 16.63 5.67
C GLY A 62 -12.81 17.91 6.41
N ALA A 63 -12.04 18.34 7.42
CA ALA A 63 -12.38 19.49 8.24
C ALA A 63 -11.19 20.44 8.45
N ILE A 64 -11.47 21.74 8.38
CA ILE A 64 -10.57 22.84 8.74
C ILE A 64 -11.27 23.68 9.81
N LYS A 65 -10.70 23.77 11.01
CA LYS A 65 -11.17 24.67 12.09
C LYS A 65 -10.37 25.96 12.01
N LEU A 66 -11.06 27.10 12.04
CA LEU A 66 -10.42 28.42 12.06
C LEU A 66 -10.14 28.82 13.50
N ASP A 67 -8.96 29.34 13.76
CA ASP A 67 -8.57 29.89 15.08
C ASP A 67 -9.03 31.35 15.15
N VAL A 68 -10.30 31.57 15.50
CA VAL A 68 -10.92 32.89 15.58
C VAL A 68 -11.42 33.14 16.99
N LEU A 69 -11.12 34.31 17.53
CA LEU A 69 -11.66 34.77 18.83
C LEU A 69 -13.19 34.94 18.72
N GLU A 70 -13.92 34.36 19.67
CA GLU A 70 -15.37 34.50 19.86
C GLU A 70 -16.33 33.66 18.98
N LYS A 71 -15.84 32.94 17.95
CA LYS A 71 -16.73 32.12 17.09
C LYS A 71 -16.06 30.83 16.64
N GLU A 72 -16.81 29.75 16.64
CA GLU A 72 -16.38 28.50 16.04
C GLU A 72 -16.79 28.47 14.54
N ILE A 73 -15.78 28.42 13.67
CA ILE A 73 -16.00 28.34 12.22
C ILE A 73 -15.29 27.07 11.71
N TYR A 74 -16.08 26.20 11.11
CA TYR A 74 -15.58 24.99 10.48
C TYR A 74 -15.81 25.04 8.98
N VAL A 75 -14.80 24.64 8.21
CA VAL A 75 -14.90 24.42 6.77
C VAL A 75 -14.78 22.95 6.48
N ARG A 76 -15.79 22.35 5.90
CA ARG A 76 -15.82 20.95 5.50
C ARG A 76 -15.52 20.83 4.01
N LEU A 77 -14.72 19.82 3.67
CA LEU A 77 -14.36 19.48 2.30
C LEU A 77 -15.21 18.29 1.86
N LYS A 78 -16.07 18.50 0.86
CA LYS A 78 -17.03 17.51 0.37
C LYS A 78 -16.76 17.22 -1.09
N GLY A 79 -16.77 15.96 -1.47
CA GLY A 79 -16.71 15.53 -2.87
C GLY A 79 -15.52 16.07 -3.66
N LEU A 80 -14.87 15.20 -4.38
CA LEU A 80 -13.80 15.55 -5.31
C LEU A 80 -14.24 15.18 -6.71
N ARG A 81 -14.15 16.13 -7.65
CA ARG A 81 -14.48 15.89 -9.04
C ARG A 81 -13.31 16.26 -9.93
N LEU A 82 -12.96 15.35 -10.83
CA LEU A 82 -11.94 15.57 -11.85
C LEU A 82 -12.63 15.87 -13.17
N GLY A 83 -12.30 17.02 -13.78
CA GLY A 83 -12.79 17.39 -15.11
C GLY A 83 -12.14 16.58 -16.22
N ASN A 84 -12.49 16.85 -17.45
CA ASN A 84 -11.80 16.28 -18.60
C ASN A 84 -10.60 17.17 -18.99
N PRO A 85 -9.54 16.61 -19.59
CA PRO A 85 -8.43 17.39 -20.08
C PRO A 85 -8.91 18.37 -21.19
N THR A 86 -8.75 19.66 -20.94
CA THR A 86 -9.13 20.72 -21.88
C THR A 86 -8.02 21.76 -22.01
N ILE A 87 -7.91 22.35 -23.18
CA ILE A 87 -7.06 23.51 -23.44
C ILE A 87 -7.97 24.73 -23.59
N ARG A 88 -7.65 25.78 -22.86
CA ARG A 88 -8.30 27.07 -22.98
C ARG A 88 -7.43 28.01 -23.80
N GLU A 89 -7.94 28.42 -24.92
CA GLU A 89 -7.27 29.34 -25.84
C GLU A 89 -7.33 30.82 -25.34
N ALA A 90 -6.43 31.63 -25.87
CA ALA A 90 -6.38 33.07 -25.52
C ALA A 90 -7.69 33.85 -25.81
N ASN A 91 -8.48 33.38 -26.77
CA ASN A 91 -9.81 33.91 -27.09
C ASN A 91 -10.91 33.43 -26.12
N GLY A 92 -10.58 32.59 -25.15
CA GLY A 92 -11.50 32.02 -24.18
C GLY A 92 -12.24 30.75 -24.65
N ALA A 93 -12.00 30.27 -25.87
CA ALA A 93 -12.55 29.02 -26.36
C ALA A 93 -11.89 27.83 -25.64
N GLU A 94 -12.67 26.83 -25.29
CA GLU A 94 -12.18 25.59 -24.68
C GLU A 94 -12.43 24.42 -25.62
N HIS A 95 -11.41 23.58 -25.79
CA HIS A 95 -11.53 22.35 -26.56
C HIS A 95 -10.82 21.19 -25.84
N PRO A 96 -11.19 19.93 -26.13
CA PRO A 96 -10.53 18.76 -25.55
C PRO A 96 -9.05 18.76 -25.90
N ALA A 97 -8.18 18.60 -24.88
CA ALA A 97 -6.74 18.49 -25.07
C ALA A 97 -6.38 17.11 -25.62
N THR A 98 -5.48 17.05 -26.61
CA THR A 98 -4.86 15.78 -27.04
C THR A 98 -3.42 15.72 -26.58
N PRO A 99 -2.89 14.53 -26.25
CA PRO A 99 -1.50 14.37 -25.87
C PRO A 99 -0.54 14.88 -26.95
N MET A 100 -0.82 14.63 -28.23
CA MET A 100 0.01 15.10 -29.34
C MET A 100 0.06 16.62 -29.40
N GLU A 101 -1.07 17.29 -29.26
CA GLU A 101 -1.13 18.75 -29.22
C GLU A 101 -0.29 19.30 -28.06
N CYS A 102 -0.39 18.70 -26.88
CA CYS A 102 0.41 19.10 -25.73
C CYS A 102 1.92 18.93 -25.95
N ARG A 103 2.35 17.89 -26.67
CA ARG A 103 3.77 17.72 -27.06
C ARG A 103 4.23 18.84 -28.01
N ILE A 104 3.47 19.11 -29.07
CA ILE A 104 3.84 20.11 -30.09
C ILE A 104 3.84 21.52 -29.51
N ARG A 105 2.81 21.88 -28.76
CA ARG A 105 2.65 23.23 -28.19
C ARG A 105 3.41 23.43 -26.88
N LYS A 106 4.16 22.41 -26.41
CA LYS A 106 4.90 22.42 -25.14
C LYS A 106 4.02 22.72 -23.92
N LEU A 107 2.79 22.18 -23.93
CA LEU A 107 1.84 22.28 -22.84
C LEU A 107 1.93 21.07 -21.91
N THR A 108 1.33 21.20 -20.74
CA THR A 108 1.13 20.07 -19.83
C THR A 108 -0.24 19.46 -20.06
N TYR A 109 -0.29 18.14 -20.16
CA TYR A 109 -1.54 17.39 -20.27
C TYR A 109 -2.14 17.16 -18.89
N PHE A 110 -3.15 17.93 -18.51
CA PHE A 110 -3.77 17.92 -17.19
C PHE A 110 -5.29 18.06 -17.24
N SER A 111 -5.94 17.68 -16.14
CA SER A 111 -7.36 17.91 -15.87
C SER A 111 -7.55 18.84 -14.68
N PRO A 112 -8.55 19.75 -14.70
CA PRO A 112 -8.90 20.56 -13.55
C PRO A 112 -9.56 19.71 -12.45
N ILE A 113 -9.22 20.03 -11.20
CA ILE A 113 -9.81 19.40 -10.01
C ILE A 113 -10.78 20.40 -9.39
N TYR A 114 -12.00 19.94 -9.12
CA TYR A 114 -13.04 20.69 -8.42
C TYR A 114 -13.39 20.01 -7.10
N MET A 115 -13.73 20.83 -6.12
CA MET A 115 -14.14 20.38 -4.80
C MET A 115 -15.31 21.24 -4.31
N ASP A 116 -16.20 20.63 -3.54
CA ASP A 116 -17.29 21.30 -2.88
C ASP A 116 -16.92 21.58 -1.42
N PHE A 117 -17.32 22.74 -0.91
CA PHE A 117 -17.03 23.17 0.47
C PHE A 117 -18.31 23.55 1.17
N ILE A 118 -18.37 23.30 2.49
CA ILE A 118 -19.44 23.72 3.37
C ILE A 118 -18.81 24.51 4.52
N ILE A 119 -19.24 25.75 4.73
CA ILE A 119 -18.81 26.59 5.85
C ILE A 119 -19.89 26.54 6.91
N TYR A 120 -19.56 26.06 8.11
CA TYR A 120 -20.44 26.08 9.27
C TYR A 120 -20.09 27.28 10.15
N ARG A 121 -21.10 28.06 10.53
CA ARG A 121 -20.96 29.28 11.35
C ARG A 121 -22.12 29.38 12.34
N ASP A 122 -21.81 29.78 13.57
CA ASP A 122 -22.80 29.93 14.64
C ASP A 122 -23.75 31.13 14.44
N ASP A 123 -23.35 32.11 13.60
CA ASP A 123 -24.13 33.32 13.35
C ASP A 123 -25.16 33.15 12.21
N ILE A 124 -25.22 31.98 11.59
CA ILE A 124 -26.20 31.66 10.55
C ILE A 124 -27.29 30.78 11.18
N PRO A 125 -28.59 31.11 10.96
CA PRO A 125 -29.66 30.29 11.46
C PRO A 125 -29.61 28.89 10.82
N PRO A 126 -29.67 27.80 11.63
CA PRO A 126 -29.68 26.45 11.10
C PRO A 126 -30.96 26.16 10.30
N GLU A 127 -30.83 25.42 9.22
CA GLU A 127 -31.96 24.86 8.50
C GLU A 127 -32.70 23.79 9.34
N PRO A 128 -33.98 23.49 9.05
CA PRO A 128 -34.73 22.48 9.76
C PRO A 128 -34.02 21.11 9.73
N GLY A 129 -33.56 20.64 10.90
CA GLY A 129 -32.82 19.37 11.05
C GLY A 129 -31.30 19.52 11.14
N GLN A 130 -30.76 20.72 11.05
CA GLN A 130 -29.32 21.00 11.24
C GLN A 130 -29.09 21.67 12.61
N THR A 131 -27.93 21.39 13.21
CA THR A 131 -27.52 22.01 14.50
C THR A 131 -26.79 23.34 14.31
N HIS A 132 -26.20 23.56 13.14
CA HIS A 132 -25.42 24.75 12.81
C HIS A 132 -25.84 25.31 11.44
N GLY A 133 -25.82 26.61 11.28
CA GLY A 133 -26.03 27.23 9.99
C GLY A 133 -24.87 26.99 9.03
N SER A 134 -25.19 26.75 7.76
CA SER A 134 -24.18 26.38 6.76
C SER A 134 -24.32 27.19 5.47
N ILE A 135 -23.20 27.40 4.80
CA ILE A 135 -23.12 27.95 3.44
C ILE A 135 -22.39 26.93 2.56
N GLU A 136 -23.02 26.48 1.49
CA GLU A 136 -22.37 25.60 0.49
C GLU A 136 -21.78 26.43 -0.65
N GLU A 137 -20.53 26.14 -0.98
CA GLU A 137 -19.88 26.59 -2.23
C GLU A 137 -19.51 25.34 -3.04
N SER A 138 -20.20 25.14 -4.16
CA SER A 138 -20.01 23.97 -5.02
C SER A 138 -19.07 24.26 -6.19
N SER A 139 -18.37 23.23 -6.66
CA SER A 139 -17.52 23.30 -7.85
C SER A 139 -16.41 24.35 -7.80
N VAL A 140 -15.74 24.49 -6.67
CA VAL A 140 -14.59 25.38 -6.56
C VAL A 140 -13.36 24.68 -7.18
N HIS A 141 -12.69 25.37 -8.12
CA HIS A 141 -11.45 24.88 -8.73
C HIS A 141 -10.29 24.95 -7.73
N ILE A 142 -9.72 23.81 -7.38
CA ILE A 142 -8.66 23.68 -6.37
C ILE A 142 -7.26 23.48 -6.96
N GLY A 143 -7.15 23.18 -8.24
CA GLY A 143 -5.89 22.97 -8.94
C GLY A 143 -6.00 22.04 -10.13
N ASN A 144 -4.87 21.70 -10.73
CA ASN A 144 -4.77 20.86 -11.91
C ASN A 144 -3.96 19.60 -11.61
N LEU A 145 -4.43 18.46 -12.12
CA LEU A 145 -3.75 17.17 -12.01
C LEU A 145 -3.26 16.71 -13.38
N PRO A 146 -1.96 16.43 -13.56
CA PRO A 146 -1.47 15.80 -14.78
C PRO A 146 -2.08 14.42 -14.99
N ILE A 147 -2.53 14.15 -16.20
CA ILE A 147 -3.20 12.91 -16.60
C ILE A 147 -2.21 11.98 -17.30
N MET A 148 -2.21 10.73 -16.85
CA MET A 148 -1.42 9.68 -17.49
C MET A 148 -2.02 9.32 -18.86
N VAL A 149 -1.18 9.28 -19.87
CA VAL A 149 -1.59 8.96 -21.24
C VAL A 149 -2.18 7.55 -21.28
N ARG A 150 -3.31 7.39 -21.95
CA ARG A 150 -4.15 6.18 -22.04
C ARG A 150 -4.78 5.69 -20.73
N SER A 151 -4.72 6.48 -19.66
CA SER A 151 -5.53 6.19 -18.47
C SER A 151 -7.02 6.39 -18.75
N ALA A 152 -7.87 5.93 -17.85
CA ALA A 152 -9.33 6.05 -17.98
C ALA A 152 -9.85 7.50 -18.04
N ARG A 153 -9.07 8.50 -17.65
CA ARG A 153 -9.40 9.94 -17.82
C ARG A 153 -8.70 10.59 -18.99
N CYS A 154 -7.93 9.86 -19.76
CA CYS A 154 -7.29 10.35 -20.96
C CYS A 154 -8.32 10.49 -22.10
N ASN A 155 -8.26 11.57 -22.86
CA ASN A 155 -9.14 11.79 -24.02
C ASN A 155 -8.90 10.75 -25.14
N LEU A 156 -7.79 9.99 -25.08
CA LEU A 156 -7.53 8.86 -25.97
C LEU A 156 -8.15 7.54 -25.49
N HIS A 157 -8.80 7.53 -24.32
CA HIS A 157 -9.48 6.33 -23.85
C HIS A 157 -10.70 6.02 -24.75
N PRO A 158 -10.96 4.75 -25.07
CA PRO A 158 -12.06 4.38 -25.97
C PRO A 158 -13.40 5.00 -25.61
N ASP A 159 -13.74 5.06 -24.31
CA ASP A 159 -15.01 5.62 -23.84
C ASP A 159 -15.13 7.12 -24.08
N HIS A 160 -14.03 7.86 -24.06
CA HIS A 160 -14.03 9.32 -24.34
C HIS A 160 -14.02 9.61 -25.83
N ILE A 161 -13.28 8.84 -26.61
CA ILE A 161 -13.28 8.96 -28.07
C ILE A 161 -14.66 8.65 -28.64
N ALA A 162 -15.33 7.62 -28.13
CA ALA A 162 -16.65 7.21 -28.59
C ALA A 162 -17.75 8.25 -28.36
N GLY A 163 -17.58 9.16 -27.40
CA GLY A 163 -18.50 10.28 -27.12
C GLY A 163 -18.17 11.58 -27.88
N SER A 164 -17.11 11.59 -28.68
CA SER A 164 -16.69 12.79 -29.43
C SER A 164 -17.53 12.98 -30.71
N GLN A 165 -17.56 14.20 -31.21
CA GLN A 165 -18.24 14.54 -32.49
C GLN A 165 -17.68 13.75 -33.69
N GLU A 166 -16.45 13.23 -33.57
CA GLU A 166 -15.77 12.49 -34.61
C GLU A 166 -16.12 10.97 -34.63
N SER A 167 -16.75 10.48 -33.57
CA SER A 167 -17.17 9.07 -33.48
C SER A 167 -18.55 8.92 -32.83
N PRO A 168 -19.63 8.83 -33.63
CA PRO A 168 -20.97 8.62 -33.11
C PRO A 168 -21.22 7.19 -32.60
N ARG A 169 -20.28 6.26 -32.81
CA ARG A 169 -20.39 4.84 -32.40
C ARG A 169 -19.79 4.65 -31.02
N LYS A 170 -20.56 4.05 -30.10
CA LYS A 170 -20.01 3.56 -28.83
C LYS A 170 -19.04 2.42 -29.10
N LEU A 171 -17.77 2.66 -28.82
CA LEU A 171 -16.75 1.63 -28.88
C LEU A 171 -16.80 0.80 -27.61
N SER A 172 -16.95 -0.50 -27.79
CA SER A 172 -16.68 -1.44 -26.70
C SER A 172 -15.29 -2.03 -26.94
N PRO A 173 -14.27 -1.63 -26.18
CA PRO A 173 -12.89 -2.02 -26.44
C PRO A 173 -12.63 -3.53 -26.33
N HIS A 174 -13.67 -4.31 -26.05
CA HIS A 174 -13.53 -5.71 -25.68
C HIS A 174 -14.39 -6.68 -26.51
N THR A 175 -15.12 -6.21 -27.53
CA THR A 175 -16.17 -7.06 -28.15
C THR A 175 -15.99 -7.43 -29.60
N SER A 176 -15.19 -6.75 -30.40
CA SER A 176 -14.96 -7.16 -31.79
C SER A 176 -13.61 -6.69 -32.34
N SER A 177 -13.05 -7.44 -33.30
CA SER A 177 -11.86 -7.04 -34.08
C SER A 177 -12.06 -5.68 -34.78
N ASP A 178 -13.29 -5.43 -35.25
CA ASP A 178 -13.68 -4.23 -35.97
C ASP A 178 -13.64 -2.98 -35.09
N ASP A 179 -13.95 -3.10 -33.80
CA ASP A 179 -13.88 -1.98 -32.85
C ASP A 179 -12.43 -1.63 -32.50
N ALA A 180 -11.55 -2.64 -32.44
CA ALA A 180 -10.12 -2.43 -32.23
C ALA A 180 -9.48 -1.70 -33.43
N GLU A 181 -9.74 -2.14 -34.64
CA GLU A 181 -9.23 -1.52 -35.87
C GLU A 181 -9.76 -0.08 -36.03
N TYR A 182 -11.03 0.13 -35.69
CA TYR A 182 -11.63 1.47 -35.71
C TYR A 182 -10.95 2.39 -34.67
N HIS A 183 -10.69 1.90 -33.46
CA HIS A 183 -9.97 2.66 -32.43
C HIS A 183 -8.55 3.03 -32.87
N GLU A 184 -7.82 2.10 -33.49
CA GLU A 184 -6.51 2.38 -34.07
C GLU A 184 -6.56 3.48 -35.14
N THR A 185 -7.57 3.45 -36.00
CA THR A 185 -7.79 4.45 -37.04
C THR A 185 -8.03 5.83 -36.43
N LEU A 186 -8.80 5.93 -35.33
CA LEU A 186 -9.01 7.17 -34.61
C LEU A 186 -7.73 7.68 -33.96
N LEU A 187 -6.94 6.80 -33.33
CA LEU A 187 -5.65 7.21 -32.75
C LEU A 187 -4.71 7.81 -33.80
N ARG A 188 -4.64 7.22 -34.98
CA ARG A 188 -3.85 7.77 -36.11
C ARG A 188 -4.36 9.16 -36.56
N LYS A 189 -5.68 9.40 -36.53
CA LYS A 189 -6.27 10.71 -36.82
C LYS A 189 -5.83 11.77 -35.79
N PHE A 190 -5.72 11.38 -34.51
CA PHE A 190 -5.20 12.27 -33.46
C PHE A 190 -3.67 12.41 -33.47
N GLY A 191 -2.99 11.77 -34.43
CA GLY A 191 -1.52 11.80 -34.55
C GLY A 191 -0.81 10.91 -33.52
N GLU A 192 -1.51 10.00 -32.86
CA GLU A 192 -0.95 9.08 -31.87
C GLU A 192 -0.62 7.72 -32.47
N ASP A 193 0.48 7.12 -32.01
CA ASP A 193 0.86 5.77 -32.41
C ASP A 193 -0.08 4.75 -31.73
N PRO A 194 -0.78 3.90 -32.49
CA PRO A 194 -1.60 2.81 -31.93
C PRO A 194 -0.83 1.85 -31.05
N MET A 195 0.45 1.62 -31.35
CA MET A 195 1.33 0.71 -30.62
C MET A 195 1.87 1.29 -29.32
N ASP A 196 1.76 2.60 -29.10
CA ASP A 196 2.19 3.24 -27.84
C ASP A 196 1.30 2.77 -26.70
N PRO A 197 1.83 2.12 -25.65
CA PRO A 197 1.02 1.59 -24.56
C PRO A 197 0.51 2.65 -23.58
N GLY A 198 0.99 3.90 -23.64
CA GLY A 198 0.74 4.92 -22.63
C GLY A 198 1.51 4.67 -21.32
N GLY A 199 0.98 5.10 -20.19
CA GLY A 199 1.60 4.88 -18.87
C GLY A 199 2.62 5.96 -18.46
N TYR A 200 2.65 7.09 -19.15
CA TYR A 200 3.54 8.23 -18.88
C TYR A 200 2.76 9.55 -18.86
N PHE A 201 3.43 10.62 -18.45
CA PHE A 201 2.84 11.97 -18.35
C PHE A 201 3.50 12.92 -19.35
N ILE A 202 2.77 13.95 -19.77
CA ILE A 202 3.31 15.02 -20.60
C ILE A 202 3.35 16.30 -19.77
N ILE A 203 4.56 16.77 -19.50
CA ILE A 203 4.84 17.93 -18.65
C ILE A 203 5.63 18.96 -19.47
N ASN A 204 5.05 20.13 -19.74
CA ASN A 204 5.66 21.16 -20.58
C ASN A 204 6.13 20.61 -21.93
N GLY A 205 5.34 19.72 -22.53
CA GLY A 205 5.65 19.06 -23.81
C GLY A 205 6.66 17.92 -23.75
N THR A 206 7.21 17.62 -22.58
CA THR A 206 8.15 16.49 -22.38
C THR A 206 7.46 15.28 -21.79
N GLU A 207 7.77 14.11 -22.31
CA GLU A 207 7.23 12.84 -21.78
C GLU A 207 8.01 12.42 -20.53
N ARG A 208 7.29 12.17 -19.46
CA ARG A 208 7.83 11.79 -18.16
C ARG A 208 7.23 10.50 -17.66
N VAL A 209 8.06 9.60 -17.18
CA VAL A 209 7.65 8.33 -16.57
C VAL A 209 7.92 8.36 -15.07
N LEU A 210 6.98 7.83 -14.29
CA LEU A 210 7.17 7.57 -12.85
C LEU A 210 7.73 6.16 -12.69
N ILE A 211 8.92 6.09 -12.15
CA ILE A 211 9.60 4.81 -11.93
C ILE A 211 9.02 4.15 -10.68
N SER A 212 8.64 2.89 -10.81
CA SER A 212 8.17 2.10 -9.67
C SER A 212 9.28 1.96 -8.64
N MET A 213 8.92 2.01 -7.37
CA MET A 213 9.86 1.94 -6.26
C MET A 213 9.53 0.77 -5.35
N GLU A 214 10.52 -0.06 -5.04
CA GLU A 214 10.38 -1.03 -3.97
C GLU A 214 10.58 -0.37 -2.60
N ASP A 215 9.81 -0.83 -1.61
CA ASP A 215 9.90 -0.36 -0.23
C ASP A 215 9.65 -1.54 0.71
N LEU A 216 10.10 -1.47 1.95
CA LEU A 216 9.79 -2.49 2.94
C LEU A 216 8.28 -2.52 3.24
N ALA A 217 7.73 -3.72 3.36
CA ALA A 217 6.31 -3.91 3.66
C ALA A 217 5.93 -3.20 4.96
N PRO A 218 4.85 -2.42 4.98
CA PRO A 218 4.35 -1.82 6.20
C PRO A 218 3.77 -2.89 7.15
N ASN A 219 3.67 -2.54 8.43
CA ASN A 219 3.01 -3.32 9.49
C ASN A 219 3.63 -4.71 9.73
N ARG A 220 4.83 -4.95 9.22
CA ARG A 220 5.59 -6.18 9.45
C ARG A 220 6.78 -5.93 10.35
N VAL A 221 6.97 -6.81 11.32
CA VAL A 221 8.13 -6.77 12.21
C VAL A 221 9.28 -7.49 11.54
N THR A 222 10.40 -6.80 11.38
CA THR A 222 11.66 -7.38 10.90
C THR A 222 12.69 -7.32 12.00
N VAL A 223 13.27 -8.45 12.36
CA VAL A 223 14.30 -8.55 13.40
C VAL A 223 15.65 -8.76 12.73
N GLU A 224 16.63 -7.96 13.12
CA GLU A 224 17.97 -7.95 12.55
C GLU A 224 19.07 -7.81 13.61
N LYS A 225 20.27 -8.23 13.29
CA LYS A 225 21.47 -7.95 14.07
C LYS A 225 22.11 -6.68 13.52
N ASN A 226 22.23 -5.67 14.36
CA ASN A 226 22.87 -4.41 14.00
C ASN A 226 24.30 -4.37 14.59
N LYS A 227 25.29 -4.25 13.73
CA LYS A 227 26.69 -4.11 14.12
C LYS A 227 27.00 -2.66 14.40
N LYS A 228 26.92 -2.23 15.67
CA LYS A 228 27.41 -0.92 16.11
C LYS A 228 28.69 -1.10 16.92
N TYR A 229 29.75 -0.40 16.50
CA TYR A 229 31.00 -0.33 17.26
C TYR A 229 31.58 -1.71 17.66
N ALA A 230 31.74 -2.61 16.71
CA ALA A 230 32.25 -3.97 16.90
C ALA A 230 31.36 -4.92 17.76
N HIS A 231 30.14 -4.53 18.09
CA HIS A 231 29.19 -5.36 18.83
C HIS A 231 27.88 -5.51 18.09
N GLU A 232 27.37 -6.72 18.09
CA GLU A 232 26.05 -7.04 17.56
C GLU A 232 24.99 -6.75 18.62
N THR A 233 23.93 -6.05 18.22
CA THR A 233 22.72 -5.83 19.03
C THR A 233 21.52 -6.28 18.22
N GLU A 234 20.58 -6.96 18.86
CA GLU A 234 19.34 -7.38 18.23
C GLU A 234 18.37 -6.20 18.19
N VAL A 235 17.83 -5.93 17.00
CA VAL A 235 16.92 -4.80 16.75
C VAL A 235 15.73 -5.29 15.94
N ALA A 236 14.54 -5.06 16.46
CA ALA A 236 13.30 -5.18 15.67
C ALA A 236 12.90 -3.82 15.11
N LYS A 237 12.53 -3.80 13.83
CA LYS A 237 12.04 -2.62 13.12
C LYS A 237 10.65 -2.90 12.56
N ILE A 238 9.76 -1.93 12.70
CA ILE A 238 8.45 -1.94 12.07
C ILE A 238 8.13 -0.56 11.50
N PHE A 239 7.59 -0.55 10.29
CA PHE A 239 7.02 0.65 9.68
C PHE A 239 5.50 0.57 9.82
N SER A 240 4.98 1.11 10.90
CA SER A 240 3.53 1.16 11.10
C SER A 240 2.90 2.18 10.18
N GLN A 241 1.94 1.76 9.37
CA GLN A 241 1.27 2.61 8.39
C GLN A 241 -0.25 2.45 8.48
N LYS A 242 -0.94 3.58 8.53
CA LYS A 242 -2.40 3.67 8.40
C LYS A 242 -2.76 4.96 7.67
N ASP A 243 -3.71 4.89 6.76
CA ASP A 243 -4.21 6.05 5.99
C ASP A 243 -3.09 6.89 5.33
N GLY A 244 -2.01 6.22 4.90
CA GLY A 244 -0.84 6.82 4.28
C GLY A 244 0.13 7.54 5.22
N VAL A 245 -0.12 7.55 6.52
CA VAL A 245 0.82 8.03 7.53
C VAL A 245 1.71 6.87 7.96
N ARG A 246 3.02 6.98 7.73
CA ARG A 246 4.02 5.95 8.05
C ARG A 246 4.86 6.39 9.23
N LYS A 247 4.87 5.60 10.30
CA LYS A 247 5.62 5.83 11.53
C LYS A 247 6.57 4.67 11.81
N PRO A 248 7.90 4.87 11.78
CA PRO A 248 8.85 3.84 12.16
C PRO A 248 8.90 3.67 13.67
N LEU A 249 9.06 2.43 14.11
CA LEU A 249 9.32 2.04 15.48
C LEU A 249 10.49 1.05 15.50
N ASN A 250 11.48 1.30 16.36
CA ASN A 250 12.58 0.38 16.59
C ASN A 250 12.58 -0.08 18.03
N VAL A 251 12.71 -1.38 18.24
CA VAL A 251 12.90 -1.99 19.57
C VAL A 251 14.26 -2.64 19.58
N GLU A 252 15.14 -2.23 20.47
CA GLU A 252 16.51 -2.73 20.56
C GLU A 252 16.79 -3.34 21.93
N LYS A 253 17.49 -4.47 21.97
CA LYS A 253 18.11 -5.00 23.16
C LYS A 253 19.52 -4.44 23.27
N ARG A 254 19.80 -3.70 24.34
CA ARG A 254 21.13 -3.20 24.65
C ARG A 254 22.04 -4.32 25.21
N ARG A 255 23.33 -4.03 25.33
CA ARG A 255 24.33 -4.92 25.89
C ARG A 255 24.10 -5.28 27.35
N ASP A 256 23.60 -4.33 28.11
CA ASP A 256 23.22 -4.49 29.52
C ASP A 256 21.95 -5.35 29.70
N GLY A 257 21.33 -5.78 28.61
CA GLY A 257 20.08 -6.54 28.60
C GLY A 257 18.83 -5.69 28.64
N MET A 258 18.96 -4.36 28.68
CA MET A 258 17.84 -3.44 28.66
C MET A 258 17.16 -3.40 27.31
N LEU A 259 15.83 -3.44 27.34
CA LEU A 259 14.95 -3.37 26.18
C LEU A 259 14.44 -1.95 25.99
N MET A 260 14.80 -1.35 24.88
CA MET A 260 14.52 0.06 24.61
C MET A 260 13.72 0.25 23.33
N VAL A 261 12.80 1.21 23.35
CA VAL A 261 11.99 1.63 22.20
C VAL A 261 12.46 2.98 21.71
N LYS A 262 12.60 3.13 20.40
CA LYS A 262 12.87 4.40 19.73
C LYS A 262 11.68 4.80 18.88
N ILE A 263 11.09 5.95 19.19
CA ILE A 263 9.99 6.58 18.46
C ILE A 263 10.51 7.90 17.88
N PRO A 264 10.28 8.23 16.60
CA PRO A 264 10.80 9.47 16.00
C PRO A 264 10.39 10.75 16.73
N SER A 265 9.18 10.80 17.29
CA SER A 265 8.67 11.92 18.06
C SER A 265 9.39 12.15 19.38
N ALA A 266 10.02 11.10 19.93
CA ALA A 266 10.89 11.17 21.09
C ALA A 266 12.32 11.64 20.73
N GLY A 267 12.60 11.95 19.48
CA GLY A 267 13.91 12.35 18.99
C GLY A 267 14.95 11.23 19.12
N THR A 268 16.11 11.52 19.71
CA THR A 268 17.19 10.55 19.92
C THR A 268 17.04 9.72 21.19
N ALA A 269 16.11 10.11 22.09
CA ALA A 269 15.92 9.42 23.36
C ALA A 269 15.24 8.06 23.15
N ALA A 270 15.75 7.07 23.85
CA ALA A 270 15.14 5.74 23.89
C ALA A 270 14.33 5.58 25.19
N ILE A 271 13.20 4.90 25.11
CA ILE A 271 12.25 4.70 26.22
C ILE A 271 12.33 3.22 26.62
N PRO A 272 12.44 2.87 27.93
CA PRO A 272 12.32 1.48 28.36
C PRO A 272 10.99 0.88 27.93
N VAL A 273 11.03 -0.34 27.39
CA VAL A 273 9.82 -1.04 26.92
C VAL A 273 8.78 -1.17 28.02
N VAL A 274 9.20 -1.58 29.23
CA VAL A 274 8.30 -1.79 30.38
C VAL A 274 7.58 -0.51 30.75
N LEU A 275 8.31 0.63 30.80
CA LEU A 275 7.73 1.94 31.08
C LEU A 275 6.67 2.32 30.03
N LEU A 276 6.95 2.08 28.76
CA LEU A 276 6.02 2.35 27.69
C LEU A 276 4.77 1.44 27.75
N MET A 277 4.93 0.15 28.11
CA MET A 277 3.79 -0.76 28.29
C MET A 277 2.91 -0.34 29.49
N ARG A 278 3.51 0.18 30.57
CA ARG A 278 2.74 0.78 31.69
C ARG A 278 1.99 2.02 31.26
N ALA A 279 2.62 2.92 30.51
CA ALA A 279 1.96 4.11 29.96
C ALA A 279 0.80 3.78 29.01
N LEU A 280 0.82 2.61 28.38
CA LEU A 280 -0.27 2.08 27.55
C LEU A 280 -1.41 1.43 28.37
N GLY A 281 -1.30 1.38 29.70
CA GLY A 281 -2.36 0.94 30.59
C GLY A 281 -2.16 -0.43 31.26
N MET A 282 -1.02 -1.12 31.04
CA MET A 282 -0.72 -2.36 31.75
C MET A 282 -0.29 -2.04 33.19
N GLN A 283 -1.15 -2.35 34.14
CA GLN A 283 -0.93 -2.03 35.56
C GLN A 283 -0.08 -3.10 36.26
N ASN A 284 -0.30 -4.37 35.95
CA ASN A 284 0.32 -5.46 36.65
C ASN A 284 1.55 -6.02 35.91
N ASP A 285 2.60 -6.35 36.65
CA ASP A 285 3.79 -7.03 36.10
C ASP A 285 3.45 -8.35 35.42
N ARG A 286 2.39 -9.03 35.90
CA ARG A 286 1.91 -10.29 35.30
C ARG A 286 1.33 -10.07 33.89
N GLU A 287 0.67 -8.96 33.65
CA GLU A 287 0.13 -8.60 32.32
C GLU A 287 1.27 -8.35 31.33
N ILE A 288 2.28 -7.58 31.76
CA ILE A 288 3.48 -7.30 30.94
C ILE A 288 4.22 -8.62 30.63
N PHE A 289 4.38 -9.46 31.67
CA PHE A 289 5.04 -10.75 31.53
C PHE A 289 4.28 -11.70 30.57
N ALA A 290 2.96 -11.73 30.67
CA ALA A 290 2.09 -12.52 29.78
C ALA A 290 2.12 -11.99 28.33
N ALA A 291 2.16 -10.66 28.15
CA ALA A 291 2.23 -10.06 26.81
C ALA A 291 3.55 -10.36 26.08
N ILE A 292 4.66 -10.42 26.81
CA ILE A 292 5.97 -10.77 26.25
C ILE A 292 6.07 -12.29 26.02
N ALA A 293 5.59 -13.11 26.92
CA ALA A 293 5.55 -14.57 26.94
C ALA A 293 6.51 -15.26 25.94
N GLY A 294 7.58 -15.85 26.42
CA GLY A 294 8.58 -16.46 25.57
C GLY A 294 9.24 -17.69 26.24
N PRO A 295 10.34 -18.22 25.72
CA PRO A 295 11.13 -19.25 26.35
C PRO A 295 11.57 -18.84 27.76
N VAL A 296 11.76 -19.79 28.64
CA VAL A 296 12.13 -19.55 30.07
C VAL A 296 13.34 -18.60 30.19
N GLU A 297 14.27 -18.69 29.26
CA GLU A 297 15.46 -17.83 29.22
C GLU A 297 15.14 -16.39 28.88
N ALA A 298 14.16 -16.17 28.00
CA ALA A 298 13.66 -14.80 27.66
C ALA A 298 12.98 -14.15 28.87
N MET A 299 12.32 -14.94 29.69
CA MET A 299 11.67 -14.51 30.93
C MET A 299 12.63 -13.88 31.94
N LYS A 300 13.88 -14.33 32.01
CA LYS A 300 14.90 -13.70 32.86
C LYS A 300 15.20 -12.26 32.46
N TYR A 301 15.29 -11.99 31.15
CA TYR A 301 15.46 -10.62 30.67
C TYR A 301 14.24 -9.73 30.99
N THR A 302 13.04 -10.28 30.87
CA THR A 302 11.81 -9.54 31.19
C THR A 302 11.76 -9.16 32.66
N VAL A 303 12.06 -10.09 33.56
CA VAL A 303 12.13 -9.83 35.03
C VAL A 303 13.20 -8.77 35.35
N ALA A 304 14.40 -8.88 34.76
CA ALA A 304 15.45 -7.90 34.96
C ALA A 304 15.03 -6.50 34.53
N ASN A 305 14.36 -6.36 33.37
CA ASN A 305 13.84 -5.07 32.89
C ASN A 305 12.70 -4.53 33.78
N LEU A 306 11.86 -5.38 34.34
CA LEU A 306 10.81 -4.98 35.28
C LEU A 306 11.42 -4.40 36.57
N ASN A 307 12.43 -5.09 37.14
CA ASN A 307 13.10 -4.63 38.35
C ASN A 307 13.90 -3.34 38.10
N ASP A 308 14.61 -3.25 36.97
CA ASP A 308 15.39 -2.04 36.67
C ASP A 308 14.49 -0.79 36.54
N VAL A 309 13.31 -0.91 35.93
CA VAL A 309 12.37 0.23 35.82
C VAL A 309 11.82 0.64 37.20
N LYS A 310 11.71 -0.28 38.16
CA LYS A 310 11.26 0.00 39.54
C LYS A 310 12.37 0.59 40.41
N ASP A 311 13.53 -0.05 40.39
CA ASP A 311 14.59 0.19 41.38
C ASP A 311 15.54 1.33 40.93
N ASN A 312 15.55 1.69 39.66
CA ASN A 312 16.45 2.71 39.12
C ASN A 312 15.95 4.13 39.45
N GLU A 313 16.81 4.94 40.07
CA GLU A 313 16.50 6.32 40.42
C GLU A 313 16.08 7.20 39.22
N GLU A 314 16.52 6.88 38.01
CA GLU A 314 16.13 7.59 36.78
C GLU A 314 14.68 7.35 36.39
N TYR A 315 14.16 6.14 36.64
CA TYR A 315 12.80 5.74 36.24
C TYR A 315 11.85 5.72 37.42
N GLY A 316 12.02 4.83 38.38
CA GLY A 316 11.23 4.74 39.63
C GLY A 316 9.73 4.65 39.40
N VAL A 317 9.30 3.82 38.39
CA VAL A 317 7.92 3.80 37.91
C VAL A 317 7.29 2.44 38.23
N GLU A 318 6.19 2.47 38.99
CA GLU A 318 5.40 1.27 39.32
C GLU A 318 3.99 1.30 38.70
N THR A 319 3.42 2.50 38.52
CA THR A 319 2.05 2.67 38.04
C THR A 319 1.97 3.27 36.64
N SER A 320 0.80 3.13 35.99
CA SER A 320 0.54 3.71 34.68
C SER A 320 0.60 5.24 34.71
N GLU A 321 0.13 5.86 35.79
CA GLU A 321 0.12 7.32 35.97
C GLU A 321 1.53 7.87 36.11
N GLU A 322 2.37 7.20 36.89
CA GLU A 322 3.78 7.58 37.02
C GLU A 322 4.53 7.46 35.70
N ALA A 323 4.22 6.42 34.92
CA ALA A 323 4.81 6.24 33.57
C ALA A 323 4.47 7.41 32.64
N VAL A 324 3.20 7.83 32.62
CA VAL A 324 2.75 8.99 31.83
C VAL A 324 3.41 10.27 32.34
N ALA A 325 3.47 10.49 33.66
CA ALA A 325 4.13 11.65 34.26
C ALA A 325 5.63 11.73 33.94
N TRP A 326 6.30 10.58 33.92
CA TRP A 326 7.71 10.51 33.48
C TRP A 326 7.88 10.89 32.00
N LEU A 327 7.00 10.39 31.13
CA LEU A 327 7.01 10.76 29.70
C LEU A 327 6.77 12.27 29.52
N GLU A 328 5.82 12.86 30.26
CA GLU A 328 5.55 14.31 30.23
C GLU A 328 6.78 15.12 30.63
N LYS A 329 7.43 14.72 31.72
CA LYS A 329 8.65 15.37 32.21
C LYS A 329 9.78 15.29 31.20
N LYS A 330 9.96 14.16 30.52
CA LYS A 330 11.06 13.91 29.57
C LYS A 330 10.84 14.58 28.21
N PHE A 331 9.61 14.51 27.65
CA PHE A 331 9.34 14.88 26.25
C PHE A 331 8.51 16.16 26.08
N ALA A 332 7.89 16.65 27.13
CA ALA A 332 7.09 17.88 27.08
C ALA A 332 7.55 18.95 28.08
N HIS A 333 8.82 18.90 28.47
CA HIS A 333 9.41 19.86 29.42
C HIS A 333 9.24 21.31 28.94
N GLY A 334 8.82 22.20 29.84
CA GLY A 334 8.66 23.62 29.54
C GLY A 334 7.35 24.06 28.90
N GLN A 335 6.42 23.13 28.65
CA GLN A 335 5.07 23.44 28.13
C GLN A 335 4.03 23.52 29.25
N GLN A 336 2.90 24.19 29.02
CA GLN A 336 1.75 24.21 29.95
C GLN A 336 1.16 22.80 30.13
N LYS A 337 0.54 22.52 31.28
CA LYS A 337 0.09 21.17 31.66
C LYS A 337 -0.83 20.53 30.63
N GLU A 338 -1.83 21.25 30.13
CA GLU A 338 -2.77 20.76 29.14
C GLU A 338 -2.10 20.36 27.81
N TYR A 339 -1.14 21.14 27.36
CA TYR A 339 -0.33 20.82 26.17
C TYR A 339 0.57 19.60 26.38
N ARG A 340 1.09 19.40 27.60
CA ARG A 340 1.91 18.23 27.92
C ARG A 340 1.10 16.95 27.83
N GLU A 341 -0.07 16.93 28.49
CA GLU A 341 -1.00 15.79 28.46
C GLU A 341 -1.41 15.47 27.02
N SER A 342 -1.87 16.45 26.25
CA SER A 342 -2.29 16.29 24.87
C SER A 342 -1.14 15.75 23.98
N ARG A 343 0.10 16.25 24.18
CA ARG A 343 1.26 15.78 23.42
C ARG A 343 1.58 14.31 23.68
N ILE A 344 1.55 13.89 24.95
CA ILE A 344 1.84 12.49 25.30
C ILE A 344 0.70 11.57 24.83
N GLN A 345 -0.56 11.98 24.97
CA GLN A 345 -1.70 11.23 24.42
C GLN A 345 -1.57 11.07 22.91
N ASN A 346 -1.25 12.14 22.17
CA ASN A 346 -1.01 12.06 20.73
C ASN A 346 0.15 11.12 20.38
N MET A 347 1.23 11.12 21.16
CA MET A 347 2.36 10.20 20.97
C MET A 347 1.92 8.74 21.14
N LEU A 348 1.18 8.42 22.21
CA LEU A 348 0.71 7.05 22.50
C LEU A 348 -0.38 6.60 21.52
N ASP A 349 -1.30 7.49 21.15
CA ASP A 349 -2.49 7.12 20.36
C ASP A 349 -2.25 7.21 18.85
N LYS A 350 -1.64 8.31 18.35
CA LYS A 350 -1.51 8.57 16.91
C LYS A 350 -0.13 8.22 16.34
N GLU A 351 0.94 8.27 17.13
CA GLU A 351 2.29 8.05 16.63
C GLU A 351 2.84 6.66 16.89
N LEU A 352 2.48 6.06 18.04
CA LEU A 352 2.86 4.70 18.38
C LEU A 352 1.89 3.72 17.70
N LEU A 353 2.40 2.87 16.79
CA LEU A 353 1.68 1.78 16.14
C LEU A 353 0.26 2.18 15.63
N PRO A 354 0.16 3.20 14.75
CA PRO A 354 -1.14 3.71 14.28
C PRO A 354 -2.00 2.65 13.55
N HIS A 355 -1.41 1.60 12.98
CA HIS A 355 -2.15 0.53 12.30
C HIS A 355 -3.09 -0.24 13.24
N LEU A 356 -2.78 -0.32 14.53
CA LEU A 356 -3.60 -1.01 15.53
C LEU A 356 -4.79 -0.16 16.02
N GLY A 357 -4.77 1.13 15.75
CA GLY A 357 -5.80 2.08 16.14
C GLY A 357 -5.21 3.40 16.64
N SER A 358 -5.99 4.47 16.55
CA SER A 358 -5.61 5.82 16.98
C SER A 358 -6.44 6.36 18.16
N LEU A 359 -7.26 5.50 18.76
CA LEU A 359 -8.08 5.82 19.92
C LEU A 359 -7.49 5.22 21.20
N PRO A 360 -7.80 5.76 22.38
CA PRO A 360 -7.31 5.25 23.67
C PRO A 360 -7.65 3.77 23.91
N GLU A 361 -8.77 3.28 23.41
CA GLU A 361 -9.19 1.88 23.49
C GLU A 361 -8.20 0.89 22.87
N ALA A 362 -7.43 1.35 21.90
CA ALA A 362 -6.43 0.53 21.22
C ALA A 362 -5.11 0.39 22.00
N ARG A 363 -4.93 1.09 23.13
CA ARG A 363 -3.66 1.10 23.89
C ARG A 363 -3.28 -0.28 24.41
N GLU A 364 -4.23 -1.04 24.94
CA GLU A 364 -3.99 -2.42 25.38
C GLU A 364 -3.49 -3.30 24.23
N LYS A 365 -4.14 -3.21 23.07
CA LYS A 365 -3.73 -3.93 21.86
C LYS A 365 -2.32 -3.55 21.41
N LYS A 366 -1.95 -2.27 21.52
CA LYS A 366 -0.59 -1.80 21.23
C LYS A 366 0.44 -2.35 22.20
N ALA A 367 0.10 -2.44 23.49
CA ALA A 367 0.97 -2.99 24.51
C ALA A 367 1.21 -4.49 24.28
N ILE A 368 0.18 -5.27 23.95
CA ILE A 368 0.30 -6.70 23.59
C ILE A 368 1.18 -6.86 22.34
N PHE A 369 0.96 -6.05 21.31
CA PHE A 369 1.75 -6.09 20.09
C PHE A 369 3.23 -5.73 20.35
N LEU A 370 3.49 -4.72 21.19
CA LEU A 370 4.84 -4.37 21.63
C LEU A 370 5.52 -5.53 22.36
N GLY A 371 4.78 -6.22 23.24
CA GLY A 371 5.27 -7.43 23.91
C GLY A 371 5.71 -8.51 22.93
N ARG A 372 4.98 -8.72 21.85
CA ARG A 372 5.36 -9.66 20.77
C ARG A 372 6.61 -9.23 20.03
N ILE A 373 6.79 -7.94 19.75
CA ILE A 373 8.03 -7.46 19.14
C ILE A 373 9.22 -7.78 20.04
N VAL A 374 9.07 -7.50 21.35
CA VAL A 374 10.08 -7.80 22.36
C VAL A 374 10.40 -9.30 22.39
N ARG A 375 9.37 -10.14 22.38
CA ARG A 375 9.54 -11.60 22.32
C ARG A 375 10.40 -12.03 21.14
N GLN A 376 10.13 -11.51 19.93
CA GLN A 376 10.92 -11.85 18.73
C GLN A 376 12.38 -11.40 18.85
N VAL A 377 12.64 -10.23 19.46
CA VAL A 377 14.01 -9.75 19.74
C VAL A 377 14.72 -10.68 20.71
N LEU A 378 14.06 -11.12 21.79
CA LEU A 378 14.63 -12.02 22.79
C LEU A 378 14.84 -13.43 22.25
N GLU A 379 13.89 -13.96 21.46
CA GLU A 379 14.04 -15.24 20.78
C GLU A 379 15.26 -15.23 19.87
N MET A 380 15.46 -14.19 19.08
CA MET A 380 16.65 -14.04 18.23
C MET A 380 17.95 -14.02 19.06
N ALA A 381 17.93 -13.29 20.17
CA ALA A 381 19.10 -13.20 21.05
C ALA A 381 19.48 -14.51 21.72
N ILE A 382 18.50 -15.36 22.04
CA ILE A 382 18.69 -16.61 22.77
C ILE A 382 18.98 -17.79 21.83
N THR A 383 18.16 -17.93 20.78
CA THR A 383 18.25 -19.07 19.84
C THR A 383 19.27 -18.84 18.73
N ASN A 384 19.86 -17.65 18.67
CA ASN A 384 20.75 -17.22 17.59
C ASN A 384 20.15 -17.46 16.19
N ARG A 385 18.83 -17.28 16.08
CA ARG A 385 18.09 -17.40 14.83
C ARG A 385 18.65 -16.44 13.77
N ASP A 386 18.59 -16.83 12.53
CA ASP A 386 18.98 -15.98 11.43
C ASP A 386 18.09 -14.72 11.34
N PRO A 387 18.64 -13.57 10.95
CA PRO A 387 17.88 -12.35 10.75
C PRO A 387 16.81 -12.56 9.68
N ASN A 388 15.70 -11.81 9.80
CA ASN A 388 14.68 -11.83 8.77
C ASN A 388 15.25 -11.32 7.44
N ASP A 389 15.01 -12.07 6.39
CA ASP A 389 15.42 -11.71 5.05
C ASP A 389 14.61 -10.50 4.55
N LYS A 390 15.31 -9.37 4.35
CA LYS A 390 14.72 -8.13 3.84
C LYS A 390 14.55 -8.13 2.33
N ASP A 391 15.29 -8.98 1.63
CA ASP A 391 15.30 -9.03 0.18
C ASP A 391 14.27 -9.99 -0.38
N HIS A 392 13.69 -10.83 0.47
CA HIS A 392 12.54 -11.64 0.17
C HIS A 392 11.32 -10.77 -0.21
N TYR A 393 10.70 -11.01 -1.36
CA TYR A 393 9.59 -10.19 -1.87
C TYR A 393 8.29 -10.27 -1.06
N ALA A 394 8.15 -11.21 -0.15
CA ALA A 394 7.13 -11.17 0.89
C ALA A 394 7.24 -9.94 1.79
N ASN A 395 8.48 -9.49 2.04
CA ASN A 395 8.81 -8.36 2.91
C ASN A 395 8.97 -7.04 2.17
N LYS A 396 8.74 -7.03 0.85
CA LYS A 396 8.80 -5.84 0.00
C LYS A 396 7.42 -5.53 -0.61
N ARG A 397 7.20 -4.26 -0.92
CA ARG A 397 6.05 -3.77 -1.68
C ARG A 397 6.54 -2.84 -2.77
N VAL A 398 5.93 -2.94 -3.93
CA VAL A 398 6.21 -2.04 -5.06
C VAL A 398 5.21 -0.91 -5.04
N ARG A 399 5.72 0.31 -5.06
CA ARG A 399 4.94 1.54 -5.15
C ARG A 399 4.90 1.98 -6.60
N LEU A 400 3.72 1.95 -7.17
CA LEU A 400 3.46 2.32 -8.56
C LEU A 400 3.15 3.82 -8.70
N ALA A 401 2.90 4.25 -9.92
CA ALA A 401 2.59 5.64 -10.23
C ALA A 401 1.42 6.20 -9.41
N GLY A 402 0.36 5.42 -9.22
CA GLY A 402 -0.78 5.82 -8.40
C GLY A 402 -0.41 6.10 -6.94
N ASP A 403 0.41 5.24 -6.33
CA ASP A 403 0.87 5.41 -4.95
C ASP A 403 1.74 6.67 -4.78
N LEU A 404 2.58 6.92 -5.78
CA LEU A 404 3.46 8.09 -5.77
C LEU A 404 2.67 9.39 -5.94
N ILE A 405 1.67 9.40 -6.82
CA ILE A 405 0.76 10.54 -7.00
C ILE A 405 -0.11 10.73 -5.75
N GLU A 406 -0.60 9.67 -5.13
CA GLU A 406 -1.36 9.74 -3.87
C GLU A 406 -0.60 10.47 -2.77
N ASP A 407 0.67 10.11 -2.53
CA ASP A 407 1.50 10.78 -1.52
C ASP A 407 1.72 12.26 -1.85
N LEU A 408 1.99 12.55 -3.11
CA LEU A 408 2.21 13.91 -3.57
C LEU A 408 0.93 14.76 -3.43
N PHE A 409 -0.22 14.20 -3.80
CA PHE A 409 -1.52 14.84 -3.65
C PHE A 409 -1.85 15.10 -2.18
N ARG A 410 -1.62 14.11 -1.30
CA ARG A 410 -1.86 14.25 0.16
C ARG A 410 -1.10 15.44 0.75
N VAL A 411 0.21 15.52 0.47
CA VAL A 411 1.04 16.61 1.00
C VAL A 411 0.66 17.97 0.38
N SER A 412 0.30 17.97 -0.91
CA SER A 412 -0.10 19.19 -1.61
C SER A 412 -1.45 19.70 -1.11
N LEU A 413 -2.42 18.80 -0.89
CA LEU A 413 -3.74 19.14 -0.35
C LEU A 413 -3.66 19.62 1.09
N GLN A 414 -2.80 19.01 1.94
CA GLN A 414 -2.56 19.50 3.30
C GLN A 414 -1.98 20.91 3.31
N GLN A 415 -1.11 21.22 2.35
CA GLN A 415 -0.56 22.57 2.22
C GLN A 415 -1.63 23.56 1.75
N LEU A 416 -2.45 23.17 0.77
CA LEU A 416 -3.58 23.98 0.30
C LEU A 416 -4.57 24.26 1.44
N ALA A 417 -4.90 23.24 2.24
CA ALA A 417 -5.81 23.38 3.38
C ALA A 417 -5.26 24.33 4.47
N ARG A 418 -3.95 24.28 4.76
CA ARG A 418 -3.29 25.22 5.67
C ARG A 418 -3.28 26.65 5.12
N ASP A 419 -3.02 26.80 3.82
CA ASP A 419 -3.06 28.10 3.17
C ASP A 419 -4.48 28.66 3.17
N LEU A 420 -5.48 27.85 2.85
CA LEU A 420 -6.90 28.25 2.90
C LEU A 420 -7.30 28.68 4.33
N LYS A 421 -6.91 27.91 5.38
CA LYS A 421 -7.12 28.28 6.78
C LYS A 421 -6.56 29.69 7.04
N TYR A 422 -5.28 29.92 6.71
CA TYR A 422 -4.63 31.21 6.91
C TYR A 422 -5.31 32.37 6.17
N GLN A 423 -5.73 32.16 4.91
CA GLN A 423 -6.42 33.20 4.14
C GLN A 423 -7.81 33.51 4.71
N LEU A 424 -8.56 32.49 5.12
CA LEU A 424 -9.87 32.68 5.76
C LEU A 424 -9.77 33.43 7.09
N GLU A 425 -8.82 33.06 7.95
CA GLU A 425 -8.55 33.80 9.21
C GLU A 425 -8.18 35.26 8.93
N ARG A 426 -7.34 35.51 7.93
CA ARG A 426 -6.94 36.85 7.52
C ARG A 426 -8.13 37.66 6.99
N HIS A 427 -9.04 37.06 6.22
CA HIS A 427 -10.26 37.70 5.74
C HIS A 427 -11.24 37.99 6.87
N HIS A 428 -11.42 37.05 7.80
CA HIS A 428 -12.25 37.24 9.00
C HIS A 428 -11.74 38.41 9.87
N ASN A 429 -10.45 38.45 10.17
CA ASN A 429 -9.83 39.52 10.97
C ASN A 429 -9.96 40.91 10.31
N ARG A 430 -10.10 40.94 8.97
CA ARG A 430 -10.37 42.17 8.22
C ARG A 430 -11.84 42.46 8.02
N LYS A 431 -12.74 41.71 8.66
CA LYS A 431 -14.21 41.83 8.56
C LYS A 431 -14.71 41.75 7.13
N ARG A 432 -14.11 40.90 6.28
CA ARG A 432 -14.54 40.63 4.91
C ARG A 432 -15.37 39.35 4.88
N ASP A 433 -16.21 39.23 3.85
CA ASP A 433 -16.99 38.03 3.59
C ASP A 433 -16.08 36.80 3.42
N LEU A 434 -16.45 35.70 4.09
CA LEU A 434 -15.77 34.42 3.96
C LEU A 434 -16.28 33.70 2.71
N LYS A 435 -15.64 33.92 1.57
CA LYS A 435 -15.90 33.22 0.30
C LYS A 435 -14.70 32.36 -0.05
N ILE A 436 -14.91 31.05 -0.19
CA ILE A 436 -13.83 30.09 -0.50
C ILE A 436 -13.16 30.45 -1.83
N ASN A 437 -13.95 30.75 -2.87
CA ASN A 437 -13.44 31.12 -4.18
C ASN A 437 -12.48 32.35 -4.17
N ALA A 438 -12.65 33.25 -3.22
CA ALA A 438 -11.79 34.44 -3.08
C ALA A 438 -10.52 34.16 -2.26
N CYS A 439 -10.55 33.16 -1.39
CA CYS A 439 -9.47 32.81 -0.48
C CYS A 439 -8.59 31.66 -0.98
N LEU A 440 -9.14 30.77 -1.80
CA LEU A 440 -8.44 29.61 -2.29
C LEU A 440 -7.46 29.96 -3.41
N ARG A 441 -6.25 29.40 -3.34
CA ARG A 441 -5.20 29.60 -4.36
C ARG A 441 -4.87 28.26 -5.04
N PRO A 442 -5.45 27.97 -6.23
CA PRO A 442 -5.25 26.71 -6.95
C PRO A 442 -3.79 26.43 -7.31
N ASP A 443 -2.98 27.48 -7.46
CA ASP A 443 -1.57 27.37 -7.82
C ASP A 443 -0.74 26.63 -6.75
N VAL A 444 -1.14 26.68 -5.47
CA VAL A 444 -0.44 26.01 -4.38
C VAL A 444 -0.39 24.49 -4.61
N LEU A 445 -1.50 23.90 -5.02
CA LEU A 445 -1.58 22.47 -5.32
C LEU A 445 -0.93 22.17 -6.66
N THR A 446 -1.28 22.91 -7.70
CA THR A 446 -0.81 22.71 -9.08
C THR A 446 0.72 22.80 -9.17
N SER A 447 1.31 23.89 -8.65
CA SER A 447 2.75 24.12 -8.76
C SER A 447 3.56 23.04 -8.07
N LYS A 448 3.10 22.53 -6.93
CA LYS A 448 3.79 21.48 -6.19
C LYS A 448 3.79 20.15 -6.94
N ILE A 449 2.66 19.76 -7.51
CA ILE A 449 2.54 18.55 -8.33
C ILE A 449 3.42 18.68 -9.59
N MET A 450 3.33 19.82 -10.27
CA MET A 450 4.10 20.09 -11.48
C MET A 450 5.61 20.11 -11.21
N HIS A 451 6.05 20.73 -10.11
CA HIS A 451 7.45 20.75 -9.73
C HIS A 451 8.01 19.35 -9.49
N ALA A 452 7.29 18.51 -8.75
CA ALA A 452 7.71 17.13 -8.48
C ALA A 452 7.85 16.32 -9.77
N LEU A 453 6.86 16.39 -10.67
CA LEU A 453 6.90 15.69 -11.95
C LEU A 453 7.99 16.22 -12.88
N ALA A 454 8.23 17.53 -12.91
CA ALA A 454 9.23 18.14 -13.77
C ALA A 454 10.68 17.89 -13.30
N THR A 455 10.93 17.85 -11.99
CA THR A 455 12.29 17.71 -11.43
C THR A 455 12.62 16.28 -11.00
N GLY A 456 11.62 15.46 -10.71
CA GLY A 456 11.79 14.11 -10.13
C GLY A 456 12.04 14.12 -8.62
N ASN A 457 11.99 15.29 -7.97
CA ASN A 457 12.10 15.39 -6.51
C ASN A 457 10.75 15.13 -5.85
N TRP A 458 10.71 14.13 -5.00
CA TRP A 458 9.47 13.61 -4.43
C TRP A 458 9.38 13.79 -2.93
N VAL A 459 8.20 13.51 -2.40
CA VAL A 459 7.94 13.51 -0.95
C VAL A 459 8.89 12.56 -0.22
N GLY A 460 9.39 12.98 0.95
CA GLY A 460 10.34 12.19 1.75
C GLY A 460 11.79 12.27 1.30
N GLY A 461 12.18 13.31 0.55
CA GLY A 461 13.58 13.53 0.13
C GLY A 461 14.05 12.56 -0.96
N ARG A 462 13.13 11.90 -1.65
CA ARG A 462 13.43 10.98 -2.77
C ARG A 462 13.69 11.80 -4.04
N SER A 463 14.68 11.39 -4.81
CA SER A 463 15.03 12.01 -6.11
C SER A 463 15.03 10.98 -7.22
N GLY A 464 14.85 11.43 -8.48
CA GLY A 464 14.86 10.56 -9.65
C GLY A 464 13.60 9.68 -9.78
N VAL A 465 12.50 10.06 -9.12
CA VAL A 465 11.20 9.35 -9.20
C VAL A 465 10.54 9.58 -10.56
N SER A 466 10.58 10.81 -11.05
CA SER A 466 10.15 11.16 -12.41
C SER A 466 11.37 11.30 -13.29
N GLN A 467 11.38 10.61 -14.42
CA GLN A 467 12.47 10.63 -15.40
C GLN A 467 11.92 10.95 -16.79
N LEU A 468 12.77 11.50 -17.68
CA LEU A 468 12.42 11.63 -19.08
C LEU A 468 12.26 10.24 -19.68
N LEU A 469 11.17 10.01 -20.42
CA LEU A 469 10.94 8.72 -21.05
C LEU A 469 12.00 8.46 -22.12
N ASP A 470 12.60 7.29 -22.06
CA ASP A 470 13.55 6.85 -23.08
C ASP A 470 12.79 6.49 -24.37
N ARG A 471 13.09 7.20 -25.44
CA ARG A 471 12.51 6.99 -26.78
C ARG A 471 13.56 6.55 -27.79
N THR A 472 14.67 5.98 -27.34
CA THR A 472 15.72 5.49 -28.25
C THR A 472 15.21 4.36 -29.12
N THR A 473 14.49 3.40 -28.51
CA THR A 473 13.78 2.32 -29.20
C THR A 473 12.43 2.08 -28.53
N TYR A 474 11.53 1.36 -29.19
CA TYR A 474 10.26 0.94 -28.61
C TYR A 474 10.46 0.07 -27.34
N LEU A 475 11.39 -0.88 -27.40
CA LEU A 475 11.74 -1.74 -26.27
C LEU A 475 12.35 -0.95 -25.10
N ALA A 476 13.19 0.05 -25.38
CA ALA A 476 13.74 0.92 -24.34
C ALA A 476 12.66 1.69 -23.61
N ALA A 477 11.65 2.19 -24.34
CA ALA A 477 10.50 2.87 -23.74
C ALA A 477 9.68 1.92 -22.85
N LEU A 478 9.41 0.69 -23.31
CA LEU A 478 8.70 -0.33 -22.54
C LEU A 478 9.47 -0.70 -21.27
N SER A 479 10.75 -1.01 -21.39
CA SER A 479 11.62 -1.32 -20.26
C SER A 479 11.63 -0.18 -19.24
N HIS A 480 11.73 1.08 -19.69
CA HIS A 480 11.71 2.22 -18.79
C HIS A 480 10.42 2.35 -17.99
N MET A 481 9.27 2.08 -18.60
CA MET A 481 7.96 2.10 -17.92
C MET A 481 7.74 0.91 -16.98
N ARG A 482 8.49 -0.17 -17.13
CA ARG A 482 8.43 -1.39 -16.31
C ARG A 482 9.54 -1.48 -15.27
N ARG A 483 10.36 -0.44 -15.16
CA ARG A 483 11.51 -0.39 -14.26
C ARG A 483 11.07 -0.28 -12.80
N VAL A 484 11.78 -1.02 -11.91
CA VAL A 484 11.60 -1.00 -10.47
C VAL A 484 12.92 -0.63 -9.81
N THR A 485 12.94 0.41 -8.99
CA THR A 485 14.16 0.89 -8.34
C THR A 485 14.12 0.67 -6.83
N SER A 486 15.27 0.30 -6.26
CA SER A 486 15.46 0.25 -4.82
C SER A 486 15.81 1.65 -4.27
N PRO A 487 15.32 2.03 -3.07
CA PRO A 487 15.63 3.30 -2.42
C PRO A 487 17.03 3.34 -1.78
N LEU A 488 17.81 2.27 -1.90
CA LEU A 488 19.12 2.16 -1.26
C LEU A 488 20.15 3.10 -1.90
N VAL A 489 21.10 3.53 -1.09
CA VAL A 489 22.19 4.42 -1.53
C VAL A 489 23.11 3.69 -2.49
N ARG A 490 23.25 4.19 -3.70
CA ARG A 490 23.96 3.52 -4.81
C ARG A 490 25.46 3.39 -4.60
N SER A 491 26.08 4.30 -3.86
CA SER A 491 27.52 4.30 -3.55
C SER A 491 27.95 3.25 -2.53
N GLN A 492 26.98 2.66 -1.79
CA GLN A 492 27.27 1.60 -0.84
C GLN A 492 27.18 0.21 -1.50
N PRO A 493 27.96 -0.77 -1.07
CA PRO A 493 28.03 -2.07 -1.74
C PRO A 493 26.70 -2.83 -1.72
N HIS A 494 26.00 -2.93 -0.58
CA HIS A 494 24.73 -3.64 -0.44
C HIS A 494 24.66 -4.97 -1.21
N PHE A 495 25.60 -5.89 -0.97
CA PHE A 495 25.73 -7.13 -1.76
C PHE A 495 24.44 -7.93 -1.76
N GLU A 496 23.83 -8.18 -0.60
CA GLU A 496 22.60 -8.96 -0.44
C GLU A 496 21.43 -8.40 -1.26
N ALA A 497 21.29 -7.07 -1.28
CA ALA A 497 20.21 -6.40 -2.02
C ALA A 497 20.42 -6.37 -3.54
N ARG A 498 21.65 -6.66 -4.02
CA ARG A 498 21.99 -6.69 -5.44
C ARG A 498 21.96 -8.09 -6.04
N ASP A 499 21.99 -9.11 -5.18
CA ASP A 499 21.97 -10.50 -5.62
C ASP A 499 20.60 -10.89 -6.17
N LEU A 500 20.59 -11.88 -7.06
CA LEU A 500 19.39 -12.49 -7.59
C LEU A 500 18.73 -13.35 -6.50
N HIS A 501 17.60 -12.88 -6.00
CA HIS A 501 16.87 -13.60 -4.95
C HIS A 501 15.89 -14.63 -5.56
N PRO A 502 15.72 -15.84 -4.97
CA PRO A 502 14.79 -16.85 -5.50
C PRO A 502 13.35 -16.36 -5.70
N THR A 503 12.87 -15.42 -4.86
CA THR A 503 11.53 -14.83 -4.99
C THR A 503 11.37 -13.86 -6.17
N HIS A 504 12.45 -13.56 -6.90
CA HIS A 504 12.36 -12.83 -8.18
C HIS A 504 11.73 -13.69 -9.28
N TRP A 505 11.79 -15.01 -9.15
CA TRP A 505 11.29 -15.95 -10.16
C TRP A 505 9.85 -15.63 -10.59
N GLY A 506 9.69 -15.37 -11.89
CA GLY A 506 8.40 -15.01 -12.48
C GLY A 506 7.84 -13.63 -12.08
N ARG A 507 8.60 -12.81 -11.34
CA ARG A 507 8.22 -11.47 -10.90
C ARG A 507 9.12 -10.38 -11.45
N LEU A 508 10.41 -10.64 -11.45
CA LEU A 508 11.41 -9.70 -11.94
C LEU A 508 12.36 -10.41 -12.90
N CYS A 509 12.84 -9.68 -13.89
CA CYS A 509 13.81 -10.19 -14.84
C CYS A 509 15.13 -10.55 -14.15
N PRO A 510 15.69 -11.75 -14.35
CA PRO A 510 16.96 -12.13 -13.76
C PRO A 510 18.16 -11.48 -14.47
N ASN A 511 18.02 -11.05 -15.71
CA ASN A 511 19.10 -10.56 -16.56
C ASN A 511 19.11 -9.04 -16.71
N GLU A 512 17.95 -8.43 -16.88
CA GLU A 512 17.85 -6.99 -17.18
C GLU A 512 18.14 -6.13 -15.95
N THR A 513 19.38 -5.66 -15.85
CA THR A 513 19.86 -4.73 -14.83
C THR A 513 20.98 -3.85 -15.42
N PRO A 514 21.06 -2.57 -15.04
CA PRO A 514 22.15 -1.70 -15.51
C PRO A 514 23.50 -2.13 -14.96
N GLU A 515 24.56 -1.81 -15.69
CA GLU A 515 25.93 -1.96 -15.21
C GLU A 515 26.32 -0.89 -14.18
N GLY A 516 27.38 -1.14 -13.40
CA GLY A 516 27.96 -0.20 -12.45
C GLY A 516 27.19 -0.06 -11.15
N GLN A 517 27.09 1.15 -10.63
CA GLN A 517 26.49 1.43 -9.30
C GLN A 517 25.02 1.06 -9.18
N ASN A 518 24.31 0.97 -10.28
CA ASN A 518 22.89 0.64 -10.31
C ASN A 518 22.62 -0.88 -10.40
N CYS A 519 23.66 -1.69 -10.64
CA CYS A 519 23.54 -3.14 -10.80
C CYS A 519 22.79 -3.77 -9.61
N GLY A 520 21.74 -4.55 -9.90
CA GLY A 520 20.89 -5.20 -8.89
C GLY A 520 19.94 -4.29 -8.11
N LEU A 521 20.16 -2.96 -8.10
CA LEU A 521 19.25 -1.99 -7.43
C LEU A 521 18.19 -1.44 -8.39
N VAL A 522 18.45 -1.45 -9.67
CA VAL A 522 17.47 -1.15 -10.72
C VAL A 522 17.13 -2.47 -11.39
N LYS A 523 15.87 -2.83 -11.34
CA LYS A 523 15.33 -4.11 -11.81
C LYS A 523 14.22 -3.86 -12.80
N ASN A 524 13.81 -4.87 -13.53
CA ASN A 524 12.73 -4.79 -14.49
C ASN A 524 11.64 -5.82 -14.16
N ALA A 525 10.39 -5.44 -14.33
CA ALA A 525 9.25 -6.30 -14.06
C ALA A 525 9.11 -7.37 -15.16
N ALA A 526 8.86 -8.63 -14.79
CA ALA A 526 8.55 -9.70 -15.71
C ALA A 526 7.24 -9.44 -16.48
N GLN A 527 7.07 -10.02 -17.68
CA GLN A 527 5.97 -9.62 -18.60
C GLN A 527 4.58 -9.88 -18.04
N MET A 528 4.35 -11.05 -17.45
CA MET A 528 3.02 -11.49 -17.01
C MET A 528 2.83 -11.29 -15.50
N ILE A 529 3.29 -10.20 -14.95
CA ILE A 529 3.01 -9.86 -13.57
C ILE A 529 1.77 -9.00 -13.44
N ASP A 530 1.17 -9.06 -12.28
CA ASP A 530 0.25 -8.04 -11.79
C ASP A 530 0.71 -7.54 -10.42
N VAL A 531 0.26 -6.36 -10.03
CA VAL A 531 0.57 -5.80 -8.71
C VAL A 531 -0.73 -5.64 -7.95
N SER A 532 -0.81 -6.20 -6.75
CA SER A 532 -2.04 -6.20 -5.97
C SER A 532 -2.56 -4.79 -5.71
N GLU A 533 -3.86 -4.63 -5.83
CA GLU A 533 -4.60 -3.47 -5.34
C GLU A 533 -5.00 -3.68 -3.87
N GLU A 534 -5.39 -2.61 -3.20
CA GLU A 534 -5.90 -2.69 -1.83
C GLU A 534 -7.30 -3.28 -1.82
N VAL A 535 -7.50 -4.34 -1.03
CA VAL A 535 -8.81 -4.95 -0.80
C VAL A 535 -9.31 -4.55 0.59
N ASN A 536 -10.62 -4.31 0.69
CA ASN A 536 -11.22 -3.88 1.95
C ASN A 536 -11.06 -4.96 3.03
N GLU A 537 -10.35 -4.62 4.10
CA GLU A 537 -10.12 -5.53 5.23
C GLU A 537 -11.41 -5.95 5.93
N ILE A 538 -12.43 -5.08 5.97
CA ILE A 538 -13.68 -5.35 6.68
C ILE A 538 -14.39 -6.55 6.06
N GLU A 539 -14.49 -6.59 4.74
CA GLU A 539 -15.12 -7.70 4.01
C GLU A 539 -14.39 -9.03 4.28
N VAL A 540 -13.06 -9.00 4.29
CA VAL A 540 -12.26 -10.20 4.57
C VAL A 540 -12.41 -10.64 6.04
N LYS A 541 -12.45 -9.69 6.98
CA LYS A 541 -12.67 -9.98 8.40
C LYS A 541 -14.06 -10.56 8.68
N GLU A 542 -15.09 -10.10 7.99
CA GLU A 542 -16.44 -10.69 8.05
C GLU A 542 -16.45 -12.14 7.55
N LEU A 543 -15.83 -12.40 6.41
CA LEU A 543 -15.70 -13.75 5.86
C LEU A 543 -14.92 -14.70 6.78
N LEU A 544 -13.92 -14.19 7.52
CA LEU A 544 -13.16 -14.94 8.50
C LEU A 544 -14.02 -15.28 9.75
N LYS A 545 -14.86 -14.36 10.22
CA LYS A 545 -15.83 -14.62 11.29
C LYS A 545 -16.83 -15.70 10.89
N GLU A 546 -17.36 -15.64 9.67
CA GLU A 546 -18.21 -16.71 9.11
C GLU A 546 -17.49 -18.06 9.02
N ALA A 547 -16.19 -18.06 8.81
CA ALA A 547 -15.38 -19.27 8.76
C ALA A 547 -15.06 -19.83 10.17
N GLY A 548 -15.47 -19.15 11.24
CA GLY A 548 -15.31 -19.58 12.63
C GLY A 548 -14.02 -19.10 13.30
N VAL A 549 -13.48 -17.97 12.85
CA VAL A 549 -12.39 -17.28 13.56
C VAL A 549 -12.99 -16.58 14.78
N ASP A 550 -12.42 -16.87 15.95
CA ASP A 550 -12.80 -16.25 17.22
C ASP A 550 -11.97 -14.99 17.45
N ASP A 551 -12.62 -13.83 17.50
CA ASP A 551 -11.99 -12.53 17.76
C ASP A 551 -12.01 -12.16 19.26
N SER A 552 -12.50 -13.06 20.13
CA SER A 552 -12.55 -12.83 21.57
C SER A 552 -11.17 -13.03 22.22
N PRO A 553 -10.70 -12.07 23.03
CA PRO A 553 -9.44 -12.20 23.77
C PRO A 553 -9.44 -13.36 24.78
N ALA A 554 -10.59 -13.79 25.24
CA ALA A 554 -10.72 -14.84 26.26
C ALA A 554 -10.37 -16.25 25.75
N GLY A 555 -10.32 -16.48 24.44
CA GLY A 555 -10.06 -17.77 23.83
C GLY A 555 -8.60 -18.03 23.41
N TRP A 556 -7.65 -17.19 23.77
CA TRP A 556 -6.30 -17.16 23.22
C TRP A 556 -5.37 -18.32 23.67
N ALA A 557 -5.88 -19.32 24.36
CA ALA A 557 -5.09 -20.42 24.85
C ALA A 557 -4.82 -21.54 23.82
N ASP A 558 -5.74 -21.80 22.86
CA ASP A 558 -5.67 -22.94 21.93
C ASP A 558 -6.04 -22.55 20.50
N GLY A 559 -5.06 -22.53 19.61
CA GLY A 559 -5.30 -22.31 18.18
C GLY A 559 -4.16 -21.58 17.48
N SER A 560 -4.27 -21.47 16.17
CA SER A 560 -3.37 -20.63 15.37
C SER A 560 -3.90 -19.21 15.29
N ARG A 561 -3.01 -18.24 15.40
CA ARG A 561 -3.33 -16.82 15.33
C ARG A 561 -3.56 -16.41 13.88
N ILE A 562 -4.61 -15.65 13.64
CA ILE A 562 -4.94 -15.12 12.32
C ILE A 562 -4.51 -13.67 12.25
N HIS A 563 -3.61 -13.39 11.32
CA HIS A 563 -3.11 -12.05 11.05
C HIS A 563 -3.73 -11.51 9.77
N VAL A 564 -4.24 -10.30 9.82
CA VAL A 564 -4.70 -9.55 8.64
C VAL A 564 -3.83 -8.30 8.52
N ASN A 565 -3.04 -8.19 7.45
CA ASN A 565 -2.09 -7.09 7.21
C ASN A 565 -1.15 -6.80 8.41
N GLY A 566 -0.74 -7.84 9.14
CA GLY A 566 0.14 -7.74 10.30
C GLY A 566 -0.57 -7.51 11.64
N ASP A 567 -1.85 -7.20 11.66
CA ASP A 567 -2.66 -7.11 12.88
C ASP A 567 -3.23 -8.47 13.25
N ILE A 568 -3.24 -8.82 14.55
CA ILE A 568 -3.91 -10.03 15.03
C ILE A 568 -5.41 -9.78 15.06
N PHE A 569 -6.11 -10.53 14.22
CA PHE A 569 -7.55 -10.44 14.15
C PHE A 569 -8.24 -11.42 15.11
N GLY A 570 -7.73 -12.64 15.25
CA GLY A 570 -8.32 -13.66 16.08
C GLY A 570 -7.59 -14.99 16.06
N LEU A 571 -8.26 -16.05 16.50
CA LEU A 571 -7.72 -17.42 16.58
C LEU A 571 -8.61 -18.41 15.85
N HIS A 572 -7.99 -19.45 15.31
CA HIS A 572 -8.71 -20.57 14.73
C HIS A 572 -8.09 -21.91 15.11
N LYS A 573 -8.93 -22.87 15.56
CA LYS A 573 -8.46 -24.19 16.05
C LYS A 573 -7.98 -25.13 14.94
N ARG A 574 -8.43 -24.92 13.69
CA ARG A 574 -8.11 -25.78 12.54
C ARG A 574 -7.60 -24.97 11.37
N PRO A 575 -6.36 -24.45 11.42
CA PRO A 575 -5.83 -23.50 10.43
C PRO A 575 -5.81 -24.09 9.01
N ASN A 576 -5.42 -25.35 8.83
CA ASN A 576 -5.39 -25.98 7.50
C ASN A 576 -6.77 -26.03 6.84
N LYS A 577 -7.85 -26.28 7.62
CA LYS A 577 -9.22 -26.25 7.11
C LYS A 577 -9.64 -24.83 6.71
N LEU A 578 -9.26 -23.83 7.50
CA LEU A 578 -9.51 -22.43 7.20
C LEU A 578 -8.83 -22.03 5.88
N VAL A 579 -7.54 -22.34 5.72
CA VAL A 579 -6.77 -22.03 4.52
C VAL A 579 -7.37 -22.70 3.28
N ALA A 580 -7.71 -23.98 3.35
CA ALA A 580 -8.34 -24.70 2.25
C ALA A 580 -9.71 -24.08 1.87
N GLN A 581 -10.53 -23.74 2.87
CA GLN A 581 -11.83 -23.10 2.64
C GLN A 581 -11.67 -21.71 2.03
N PHE A 582 -10.67 -20.94 2.49
CA PHE A 582 -10.39 -19.61 1.97
C PHE A 582 -9.94 -19.67 0.48
N LYS A 583 -8.97 -20.54 0.16
CA LYS A 583 -8.52 -20.76 -1.23
C LYS A 583 -9.66 -21.18 -2.13
N ARG A 584 -10.55 -22.07 -1.66
CA ARG A 584 -11.75 -22.48 -2.40
C ARG A 584 -12.71 -21.33 -2.67
N ARG A 585 -12.97 -20.46 -1.66
CA ARG A 585 -13.81 -19.25 -1.83
C ARG A 585 -13.19 -18.26 -2.83
N ARG A 586 -11.85 -18.11 -2.83
CA ARG A 586 -11.14 -17.27 -3.80
C ARG A 586 -11.29 -17.82 -5.23
N ARG A 587 -11.11 -19.11 -5.44
CA ARG A 587 -11.35 -19.80 -6.74
C ARG A 587 -12.79 -19.69 -7.24
N GLN A 588 -13.74 -19.51 -6.35
CA GLN A 588 -15.17 -19.30 -6.67
C GLN A 588 -15.52 -17.83 -6.92
N GLY A 589 -14.56 -16.90 -6.90
CA GLY A 589 -14.79 -15.48 -7.08
C GLY A 589 -15.49 -14.77 -5.90
N ARG A 590 -15.64 -15.45 -4.74
CA ARG A 590 -16.23 -14.84 -3.52
C ARG A 590 -15.23 -13.97 -2.75
N ILE A 591 -13.97 -14.18 -2.96
CA ILE A 591 -12.86 -13.38 -2.44
C ILE A 591 -12.08 -12.89 -3.64
N ARG A 592 -11.61 -11.66 -3.60
CA ARG A 592 -10.80 -11.11 -4.69
C ARG A 592 -9.54 -11.95 -4.90
N PRO A 593 -9.14 -12.18 -6.17
CA PRO A 593 -8.02 -13.06 -6.52
C PRO A 593 -6.66 -12.58 -5.97
N GLU A 594 -6.55 -11.29 -5.63
CA GLU A 594 -5.33 -10.67 -5.13
C GLU A 594 -5.07 -10.92 -3.64
N VAL A 595 -6.08 -11.38 -2.89
CA VAL A 595 -5.92 -11.65 -1.44
C VAL A 595 -5.15 -12.94 -1.26
N SER A 596 -4.01 -12.87 -0.56
CA SER A 596 -3.17 -14.03 -0.27
C SER A 596 -3.41 -14.59 1.13
N ILE A 597 -3.15 -15.87 1.29
CA ILE A 597 -3.22 -16.58 2.57
C ILE A 597 -2.06 -17.57 2.70
N ARG A 598 -1.32 -17.47 3.80
CA ARG A 598 -0.22 -18.38 4.16
C ARG A 598 -0.41 -18.95 5.57
N HIS A 599 -0.11 -20.22 5.77
CA HIS A 599 -0.08 -20.88 7.08
C HIS A 599 1.34 -21.21 7.50
N ASP A 600 1.84 -20.53 8.51
CA ASP A 600 3.09 -20.87 9.18
C ASP A 600 2.80 -21.89 10.29
N SER A 601 3.08 -23.16 10.00
CA SER A 601 2.82 -24.27 10.92
C SER A 601 3.78 -24.27 12.12
N GLU A 602 5.00 -23.77 11.96
CA GLU A 602 6.00 -23.72 13.02
C GLU A 602 5.61 -22.73 14.12
N ASN A 603 5.20 -21.52 13.71
CA ASN A 603 4.81 -20.46 14.63
C ASN A 603 3.31 -20.50 14.99
N LYS A 604 2.52 -21.39 14.38
CA LYS A 604 1.06 -21.46 14.49
C LYS A 604 0.39 -20.15 14.14
N ASP A 605 0.83 -19.55 13.05
CA ASP A 605 0.32 -18.27 12.52
C ASP A 605 -0.28 -18.46 11.12
N VAL A 606 -1.39 -17.78 10.86
CA VAL A 606 -1.95 -17.66 9.52
C VAL A 606 -1.90 -16.19 9.12
N PHE A 607 -1.25 -15.90 8.00
CA PHE A 607 -1.12 -14.56 7.47
C PHE A 607 -2.05 -14.36 6.29
N ILE A 608 -2.82 -13.30 6.31
CA ILE A 608 -3.73 -12.88 5.25
C ILE A 608 -3.33 -11.47 4.87
N ASN A 609 -2.99 -11.28 3.59
CA ASN A 609 -2.61 -9.97 3.08
C ASN A 609 -3.65 -9.47 2.08
N THR A 610 -4.17 -8.29 2.35
CA THR A 610 -5.11 -7.56 1.50
C THR A 610 -4.51 -6.24 1.00
N ASP A 611 -3.27 -5.97 1.40
CA ASP A 611 -2.54 -4.75 1.09
C ASP A 611 -2.10 -4.69 -0.38
N ARG A 612 -1.88 -3.49 -0.85
CA ARG A 612 -1.42 -3.22 -2.22
C ARG A 612 0.10 -3.35 -2.36
N GLY A 613 0.57 -3.45 -3.60
CA GLY A 613 2.00 -3.40 -3.92
C GLY A 613 2.72 -4.75 -3.84
N ARG A 614 1.99 -5.86 -3.70
CA ARG A 614 2.56 -7.21 -3.80
C ARG A 614 2.67 -7.60 -5.27
N ILE A 615 3.85 -8.05 -5.70
CA ILE A 615 4.02 -8.56 -7.05
C ILE A 615 3.43 -9.97 -7.12
N LEU A 616 2.46 -10.14 -7.99
CA LEU A 616 1.73 -11.38 -8.21
C LEU A 616 2.19 -12.01 -9.51
N ARG A 617 2.27 -13.34 -9.53
CA ARG A 617 2.43 -14.10 -10.76
C ARG A 617 1.29 -15.10 -10.92
N PRO A 618 0.84 -15.39 -12.15
CA PRO A 618 -0.25 -16.32 -12.36
C PRO A 618 0.24 -17.75 -12.37
N LEU A 619 -0.50 -18.64 -11.70
CA LEU A 619 -0.26 -20.07 -11.65
C LEU A 619 -1.49 -20.85 -12.14
N LEU A 620 -1.29 -21.91 -12.88
CA LEU A 620 -2.35 -22.86 -13.21
C LEU A 620 -2.69 -23.73 -11.99
N VAL A 621 -3.98 -23.89 -11.75
CA VAL A 621 -4.48 -24.65 -10.61
C VAL A 621 -4.57 -26.13 -10.94
N LEU A 622 -4.12 -26.94 -9.99
CA LEU A 622 -4.34 -28.38 -9.95
C LEU A 622 -5.40 -28.71 -8.91
N ASP A 623 -6.26 -29.62 -9.26
CA ASP A 623 -7.20 -30.22 -8.33
C ASP A 623 -7.10 -31.75 -8.44
N GLU A 624 -6.93 -32.42 -7.31
CA GLU A 624 -6.77 -33.89 -7.22
C GLU A 624 -5.77 -34.49 -8.23
N GLY A 625 -4.65 -33.79 -8.49
CA GLY A 625 -3.59 -34.26 -9.40
C GLY A 625 -3.86 -34.00 -10.88
N SER A 626 -4.96 -33.36 -11.26
CA SER A 626 -5.28 -32.98 -12.62
C SER A 626 -5.37 -31.48 -12.80
N LEU A 627 -5.01 -30.99 -14.01
CA LEU A 627 -5.20 -29.58 -14.35
C LEU A 627 -6.68 -29.26 -14.43
N VAL A 628 -7.11 -28.19 -13.77
CA VAL A 628 -8.47 -27.63 -13.91
C VAL A 628 -8.70 -27.09 -15.31
N LEU A 629 -7.63 -26.75 -16.02
CA LEU A 629 -7.67 -26.31 -17.43
C LEU A 629 -8.15 -27.44 -18.34
N SER A 630 -9.35 -27.30 -18.87
CA SER A 630 -9.97 -28.28 -19.77
C SER A 630 -9.77 -27.91 -21.27
N LYS A 631 -9.95 -28.90 -22.17
CA LYS A 631 -9.97 -28.63 -23.62
C LYS A 631 -11.05 -27.61 -23.98
N ARG A 632 -12.25 -27.74 -23.38
CA ARG A 632 -13.37 -26.81 -23.60
C ARG A 632 -12.99 -25.37 -23.25
N THR A 633 -12.23 -25.16 -22.16
CA THR A 633 -11.74 -23.84 -21.76
C THR A 633 -10.76 -23.28 -22.80
N LEU A 634 -9.87 -24.13 -23.33
CA LEU A 634 -8.95 -23.73 -24.42
C LEU A 634 -9.67 -23.38 -25.71
N ASP A 635 -10.70 -24.16 -26.08
CA ASP A 635 -11.49 -23.89 -27.28
C ASP A 635 -12.30 -22.58 -27.11
N GLY A 636 -12.84 -22.31 -25.93
CA GLY A 636 -13.49 -21.02 -25.60
C GLY A 636 -12.53 -19.82 -25.69
N LEU A 637 -11.26 -19.99 -25.27
CA LEU A 637 -10.23 -18.96 -25.44
C LEU A 637 -9.90 -18.71 -26.91
N ARG A 638 -9.78 -19.77 -27.72
CA ARG A 638 -9.56 -19.68 -29.18
C ARG A 638 -10.71 -19.01 -29.91
N ALA A 639 -11.93 -19.29 -29.48
CA ALA A 639 -13.13 -18.67 -30.05
C ALA A 639 -13.32 -17.20 -29.58
N GLY A 640 -12.54 -16.72 -28.60
CA GLY A 640 -12.71 -15.40 -28.00
C GLY A 640 -13.92 -15.27 -27.07
N GLU A 641 -14.56 -16.36 -26.73
CA GLU A 641 -15.71 -16.42 -25.80
C GLU A 641 -15.27 -16.23 -24.35
N LEU A 642 -14.06 -16.71 -24.02
CA LEU A 642 -13.45 -16.57 -22.69
C LEU A 642 -12.25 -15.63 -22.74
N SER A 643 -12.07 -14.91 -21.66
CA SER A 643 -10.90 -14.04 -21.43
C SER A 643 -9.99 -14.61 -20.34
N PHE A 644 -8.77 -14.08 -20.23
CA PHE A 644 -7.87 -14.42 -19.13
C PHE A 644 -8.49 -14.13 -17.74
N ASN A 645 -9.27 -13.07 -17.60
CA ASN A 645 -9.96 -12.76 -16.36
C ASN A 645 -11.02 -13.81 -16.00
N ASP A 646 -11.67 -14.40 -16.99
CA ASP A 646 -12.63 -15.49 -16.76
C ASP A 646 -11.92 -16.74 -16.24
N LEU A 647 -10.68 -17.01 -16.68
CA LEU A 647 -9.85 -18.08 -16.11
C LEU A 647 -9.52 -17.86 -14.64
N VAL A 648 -9.26 -16.62 -14.27
CA VAL A 648 -9.01 -16.26 -12.87
C VAL A 648 -10.30 -16.41 -12.04
N ASN A 649 -11.42 -15.89 -12.52
CA ASN A 649 -12.71 -15.94 -11.82
C ASN A 649 -13.28 -17.37 -11.69
N THR A 650 -12.92 -18.27 -12.60
CA THR A 650 -13.31 -19.68 -12.54
C THR A 650 -12.31 -20.56 -11.79
N GLY A 651 -11.22 -19.98 -11.29
CA GLY A 651 -10.21 -20.71 -10.53
C GLY A 651 -9.32 -21.64 -11.35
N VAL A 652 -9.23 -21.44 -12.65
CA VAL A 652 -8.28 -22.14 -13.54
C VAL A 652 -6.89 -21.57 -13.37
N VAL A 653 -6.80 -20.26 -13.15
CA VAL A 653 -5.57 -19.51 -12.87
C VAL A 653 -5.71 -18.79 -11.54
N GLU A 654 -4.68 -18.81 -10.72
CA GLU A 654 -4.60 -18.03 -9.46
C GLU A 654 -3.44 -17.05 -9.53
N TRP A 655 -3.67 -15.86 -8.99
CA TRP A 655 -2.61 -14.87 -8.72
C TRP A 655 -1.97 -15.17 -7.38
N ILE A 656 -0.64 -15.40 -7.39
CA ILE A 656 0.10 -15.82 -6.19
C ILE A 656 1.23 -14.82 -5.91
N ASP A 657 1.28 -14.34 -4.67
CA ASP A 657 2.39 -13.51 -4.18
C ASP A 657 3.57 -14.38 -3.68
N ALA A 658 4.68 -13.72 -3.34
CA ALA A 658 5.86 -14.41 -2.88
C ALA A 658 5.69 -15.07 -1.52
N GLU A 659 4.77 -14.59 -0.69
CA GLU A 659 4.53 -15.17 0.64
C GLU A 659 3.68 -16.44 0.57
N GLU A 660 2.62 -16.43 -0.21
CA GLU A 660 1.78 -17.62 -0.41
C GLU A 660 2.53 -18.72 -1.17
N GLU A 661 3.45 -18.33 -2.06
CA GLU A 661 4.25 -19.28 -2.84
C GLU A 661 5.13 -20.18 -1.97
N GLU A 662 5.58 -19.71 -0.80
CA GLU A 662 6.32 -20.50 0.17
C GLU A 662 5.59 -21.79 0.61
N ASP A 663 4.26 -21.75 0.61
CA ASP A 663 3.40 -22.88 0.98
C ASP A 663 2.92 -23.70 -0.24
N LEU A 664 3.45 -23.44 -1.43
CA LEU A 664 3.02 -24.10 -2.67
C LEU A 664 4.11 -24.99 -3.24
N LEU A 665 3.70 -26.09 -3.82
CA LEU A 665 4.54 -26.91 -4.68
C LEU A 665 4.32 -26.49 -6.13
N VAL A 666 5.38 -26.10 -6.80
CA VAL A 666 5.34 -25.54 -8.16
C VAL A 666 6.15 -26.42 -9.12
N ALA A 667 5.53 -26.93 -10.17
CA ALA A 667 6.19 -27.74 -11.19
C ALA A 667 6.44 -26.96 -12.47
N PRO A 668 7.61 -27.14 -13.09
CA PRO A 668 7.91 -26.52 -14.37
C PRO A 668 7.11 -27.12 -15.54
N ARG A 669 6.66 -28.36 -15.50
CA ARG A 669 5.92 -29.01 -16.59
C ARG A 669 4.72 -29.81 -16.08
N PRO A 670 3.57 -29.86 -16.81
CA PRO A 670 2.35 -30.58 -16.36
C PRO A 670 2.58 -32.06 -16.11
N PHE A 671 3.49 -32.70 -16.86
CA PHE A 671 3.76 -34.13 -16.76
C PHE A 671 4.81 -34.50 -15.71
N ASP A 672 5.42 -33.52 -15.07
CA ASP A 672 6.28 -33.71 -13.91
C ASP A 672 5.46 -33.82 -12.60
N LEU A 673 4.13 -33.82 -12.75
CA LEU A 673 3.21 -33.96 -11.62
C LEU A 673 3.02 -35.44 -11.31
N PRO A 674 3.28 -35.93 -10.09
CA PRO A 674 2.92 -37.27 -9.72
C PRO A 674 1.39 -37.42 -9.72
N GLU A 675 0.92 -38.64 -9.93
CA GLU A 675 -0.45 -39.01 -9.59
C GLU A 675 -0.61 -38.81 -8.06
N PHE A 676 -1.10 -37.65 -7.65
CA PHE A 676 -1.37 -37.36 -6.25
C PHE A 676 -2.55 -38.21 -5.81
N SER A 677 -2.24 -39.36 -5.24
CA SER A 677 -3.26 -40.13 -4.53
C SER A 677 -3.61 -39.40 -3.24
N PRO A 678 -4.89 -39.07 -2.97
CA PRO A 678 -5.31 -38.40 -1.73
C PRO A 678 -4.94 -39.18 -0.44
N LYS A 679 -4.51 -40.41 -0.59
CA LYS A 679 -4.05 -41.28 0.50
C LYS A 679 -2.65 -40.95 1.03
N HIS A 680 -1.91 -40.06 0.39
CA HIS A 680 -0.55 -39.68 0.72
C HIS A 680 -0.38 -38.23 1.13
N SER A 681 -1.42 -37.57 1.62
CA SER A 681 -1.28 -36.28 2.32
C SER A 681 -0.60 -36.46 3.68
N ARG A 682 0.61 -37.00 3.69
CA ARG A 682 1.53 -36.80 4.81
C ARG A 682 2.03 -35.37 4.70
N PRO A 683 2.16 -34.65 5.84
CA PRO A 683 2.88 -33.37 5.83
C PRO A 683 4.26 -33.65 5.20
N ILE A 684 4.59 -32.94 4.15
CA ILE A 684 5.90 -33.05 3.50
C ILE A 684 6.90 -32.65 4.57
N ASN A 685 7.78 -33.58 4.91
CA ASN A 685 8.83 -33.30 5.89
C ASN A 685 9.71 -32.20 5.31
N PRO A 686 9.99 -31.10 6.02
CA PRO A 686 10.87 -30.04 5.54
C PRO A 686 12.22 -30.54 5.02
N GLU A 687 12.72 -31.65 5.56
CA GLU A 687 13.92 -32.33 5.08
C GLU A 687 13.84 -32.82 3.63
N HIS A 688 12.63 -32.98 3.06
CA HIS A 688 12.46 -33.33 1.65
C HIS A 688 12.44 -32.11 0.70
N VAL A 689 12.32 -30.92 1.23
CA VAL A 689 12.28 -29.67 0.45
C VAL A 689 13.71 -29.12 0.20
N GLU A 690 14.66 -29.40 1.10
CA GLU A 690 16.02 -28.86 1.04
C GLU A 690 16.84 -29.30 -0.19
N TRP A 691 16.44 -30.33 -0.89
CA TRP A 691 17.19 -30.81 -2.04
C TRP A 691 16.43 -30.81 -3.36
N MET A 692 15.38 -30.05 -3.46
CA MET A 692 14.79 -29.66 -4.74
C MET A 692 15.63 -28.55 -5.39
N ASN A 693 16.86 -28.84 -5.71
CA ASN A 693 17.60 -28.02 -6.66
C ASN A 693 16.95 -28.14 -8.04
N LEU A 694 16.85 -27.03 -8.75
CA LEU A 694 16.28 -26.97 -10.12
C LEU A 694 16.83 -28.04 -11.08
N GLY A 695 18.08 -28.46 -10.91
CA GLY A 695 18.70 -29.53 -11.68
C GLY A 695 18.20 -30.95 -11.35
N ASP A 696 17.64 -31.18 -10.15
CA ASP A 696 17.13 -32.49 -9.75
C ASP A 696 15.65 -32.68 -10.14
N LEU A 697 14.95 -31.64 -10.53
CA LEU A 697 13.56 -31.70 -10.98
C LEU A 697 13.37 -32.47 -12.28
N GLU A 698 14.38 -32.56 -13.13
CA GLU A 698 14.32 -33.35 -14.36
C GLU A 698 14.23 -34.86 -14.10
N ASN A 699 14.69 -35.33 -12.95
CA ASN A 699 14.78 -36.74 -12.61
C ASN A 699 13.74 -37.21 -11.58
N LYS A 700 12.94 -36.32 -10.99
CA LYS A 700 11.95 -36.68 -9.97
C LYS A 700 10.54 -36.35 -10.40
N LYS A 701 9.70 -37.35 -10.44
CA LYS A 701 8.26 -37.26 -10.73
C LYS A 701 7.50 -36.74 -9.50
N GLU A 702 7.77 -35.52 -9.06
CA GLU A 702 7.05 -34.91 -7.95
C GLU A 702 6.08 -33.81 -8.41
N ALA A 703 4.93 -33.78 -7.78
CA ALA A 703 3.87 -32.92 -8.19
C ALA A 703 3.98 -31.53 -7.68
N HIS A 704 3.85 -30.62 -8.56
CA HIS A 704 3.90 -29.23 -8.24
C HIS A 704 2.93 -28.44 -9.05
N LEU A 705 2.43 -27.39 -8.53
CA LEU A 705 1.65 -26.44 -9.28
C LEU A 705 2.55 -25.67 -10.24
N ARG A 706 2.13 -25.59 -11.49
CA ARG A 706 2.97 -25.01 -12.47
C ARG A 706 2.76 -23.53 -12.65
N ALA A 707 3.80 -22.81 -12.45
CA ALA A 707 3.80 -21.40 -12.64
C ALA A 707 4.22 -20.88 -13.97
N CYS A 708 4.80 -21.73 -14.61
CA CYS A 708 5.68 -21.29 -15.65
C CYS A 708 5.08 -20.98 -16.93
N LEU A 709 3.85 -20.89 -17.00
CA LEU A 709 3.30 -20.10 -18.03
C LEU A 709 4.01 -18.83 -18.30
N LEU A 710 4.90 -18.56 -17.42
CA LEU A 710 4.90 -17.43 -17.09
C LEU A 710 6.02 -16.70 -16.75
N TYR A 711 6.95 -17.23 -16.80
CA TYR A 711 8.06 -16.49 -16.84
C TYR A 711 8.27 -16.34 -18.19
N THR A 712 8.23 -15.69 -18.49
CA THR A 712 8.68 -14.52 -18.46
C THR A 712 9.44 -14.33 -19.70
N SER A 713 9.36 -13.23 -20.13
CA SER A 713 9.99 -12.69 -21.25
C SER A 713 11.41 -13.06 -21.44
N ASP A 714 12.04 -13.23 -20.41
CA ASP A 714 13.45 -13.31 -20.38
C ASP A 714 13.91 -14.65 -20.76
N ALA A 715 13.13 -15.64 -20.50
CA ALA A 715 13.35 -16.95 -21.00
C ALA A 715 12.96 -17.09 -22.48
N ALA A 716 12.26 -16.10 -23.02
CA ALA A 716 11.92 -16.06 -24.44
C ALA A 716 12.98 -15.36 -25.29
N ASP A 717 13.81 -14.56 -24.64
CA ASP A 717 14.94 -13.88 -25.27
C ASP A 717 16.20 -14.76 -25.33
N GLU A 718 16.20 -15.92 -24.59
CA GLU A 718 17.13 -17.04 -24.70
C GLU A 718 16.65 -18.07 -25.74
#